data_ffbff3984de3a416777995d619d4318b
#
_entry.id   ffbff3984de3a416777995d619d4318b
#
_cell.length_a   1.000
_cell.length_b   1.000
_cell.length_c   1.000
_cell.angle_alpha   90.00
_cell.angle_beta   90.00
_cell.angle_gamma   90.00
#
_symmetry.space_group_name_H-M   'P 1'
#
loop_
_entity.id
_entity.type
_entity.pdbx_description
1 polymer ?
#
loop_
_entity_poly.entity_id
_entity_poly.type
_entity_poly.pdbx_seq_one_letter_code
_entity_poly.pdbx_strand_id
1 'polypeptide(L)'
;MKLKYFIYFLFFTQLCVYSQELPPIEVFKPKDYAAEDQNWAVSQGNDKSIYFANNKGLLSYNGSRWKLYKSSNSSIFRSVKVIGDKIYTGSYMEFGFWEKNKYGTLKYTSISDNEKISLAEDEEFWNILELDRWILFQSLDRIYIFDTKTKSTDIIESETAITKIYKVQEEIYYQKFNLGVYKYKNGKEMLVSNNKILKDNYIVNIFLNNNKLLFQTKELGFFTERNDKSIVEWDIKLNKKLKEYSVYNSLQLQNNNFILGTVSNGIIYINKEKEIEYIIDQSKGLANNTVLSLFEDKDKNVWLGHDNGISNINFNAPFRAYKDDLGVLGSVYTTFLDNDILYLGTNQGLFYKNQNKEESFKYVKGTEGQVWSLQKIKNTLFCGHDKGTFTISNGKAERIPNTFGTWLIKEIPEKKDLLILGGYNGLFILKKENNNWFLENKIEGFDISSRHLEFVNPFEILVSHEQKGVYLLKIEKAYDRVLSFSETDVKKSMKSSLTKYNDKIYYSANEGVFYLDTSSLNFKKDTILSGLYNSTDYISGKLINSNNKLFSFTNDNISYVQKERLTTNYELFSIPMPNNVRETKDGYENILYIGKDKYLVGTTSGYIITDLTSKNTIENTIKIDEITANSIEGKEEQLVLGDYSSLENDINHIRISYSISNYSKYLPSLFQYRLLGFNKNWSNWTSKSEVYFENLSHGIYEFEVRAKLGSEKISNPVSYSFTIAKPWYLRTSSLVIYFFFAILLLIIINILHRNYFKSKQEKILKQKEKELEIKQLENEQQLMHFKNLDLQKDIDSKNRELGLSTMNLIKRNELLGTIKKELGGTKKIEDISNVIKLINNNLNTSDDWKLFEEAFKNTDKGFMKKLKSEHTNLTSNDLRLCTYLRLNLSSKEIAPLLNISIRSVEVKRYRLRKKMNLPHEASLSSYILEI
;
A
#
# COMPACT_ATOMS: atom_id res chain seq x y z
N MET A 1 -9.70 -44.38 55.08
CA MET A 1 -10.71 -44.62 54.06
C MET A 1 -11.72 -43.48 54.05
N LYS A 2 -11.43 -42.44 53.33
CA LYS A 2 -12.24 -41.30 52.91
C LYS A 2 -11.37 -40.27 52.12
N LEU A 3 -10.56 -40.87 51.22
CA LEU A 3 -9.74 -40.11 50.26
C LEU A 3 -10.22 -40.48 48.85
N LYS A 4 -11.49 -40.27 48.55
CA LYS A 4 -12.07 -40.44 47.22
C LYS A 4 -13.29 -39.56 47.18
N TYR A 5 -13.15 -38.54 46.43
CA TYR A 5 -14.13 -37.57 45.86
C TYR A 5 -13.61 -36.10 45.94
N PHE A 6 -12.29 -35.92 45.78
CA PHE A 6 -11.79 -34.69 45.24
C PHE A 6 -11.67 -34.91 43.73
N ILE A 7 -12.77 -35.30 43.11
CA ILE A 7 -12.95 -35.18 41.68
C ILE A 7 -13.07 -33.70 41.43
N TYR A 8 -12.05 -33.17 40.79
CA TYR A 8 -12.01 -31.94 40.08
C TYR A 8 -13.32 -31.73 39.32
N PHE A 9 -14.20 -30.98 39.88
CA PHE A 9 -15.20 -30.23 39.16
C PHE A 9 -14.45 -29.06 38.57
N LEU A 10 -13.57 -29.34 37.59
CA LEU A 10 -13.12 -28.41 36.60
C LEU A 10 -14.39 -28.01 35.86
N PHE A 11 -15.08 -27.02 36.39
CA PHE A 11 -15.90 -26.17 35.59
C PHE A 11 -14.95 -25.54 34.57
N PHE A 12 -14.75 -26.27 33.49
CA PHE A 12 -14.52 -25.62 32.21
C PHE A 12 -15.78 -24.77 31.99
N THR A 13 -15.82 -23.60 32.59
CA THR A 13 -16.48 -22.49 31.95
C THR A 13 -15.75 -22.35 30.60
N GLN A 14 -16.27 -23.05 29.59
CA GLN A 14 -16.08 -22.61 28.24
C GLN A 14 -16.54 -21.15 28.28
N LEU A 15 -15.59 -20.23 28.42
CA LEU A 15 -15.71 -18.88 27.92
C LEU A 15 -15.95 -19.10 26.43
N CYS A 16 -17.21 -19.24 26.05
CA CYS A 16 -17.64 -19.13 24.67
C CYS A 16 -17.29 -17.71 24.30
N VAL A 17 -16.07 -17.51 23.82
CA VAL A 17 -15.68 -16.29 23.12
C VAL A 17 -16.47 -16.33 21.83
N TYR A 18 -17.67 -15.75 21.84
CA TYR A 18 -18.45 -15.55 20.65
C TYR A 18 -17.66 -14.54 19.81
N SER A 19 -17.04 -15.02 18.77
CA SER A 19 -16.41 -14.15 17.80
C SER A 19 -17.52 -13.39 17.06
N GLN A 20 -17.51 -12.09 17.22
CA GLN A 20 -18.44 -11.13 16.61
C GLN A 20 -17.87 -10.59 15.30
N GLU A 21 -18.74 -10.15 14.40
CA GLU A 21 -18.37 -9.41 13.19
C GLU A 21 -18.02 -7.97 13.57
N LEU A 22 -16.74 -7.67 13.60
CA LEU A 22 -16.21 -6.42 14.12
C LEU A 22 -15.96 -5.39 13.01
N PRO A 23 -16.08 -4.09 13.32
CA PRO A 23 -15.57 -3.04 12.44
C PRO A 23 -14.04 -3.16 12.27
N PRO A 24 -13.46 -2.61 11.19
CA PRO A 24 -12.01 -2.60 11.03
C PRO A 24 -11.34 -1.83 12.17
N ILE A 25 -10.32 -2.44 12.72
CA ILE A 25 -9.49 -1.90 13.81
C ILE A 25 -8.06 -1.77 13.31
N GLU A 26 -7.48 -0.59 13.50
CA GLU A 26 -6.07 -0.33 13.26
C GLU A 26 -5.35 -0.11 14.59
N VAL A 27 -4.20 -0.76 14.75
CA VAL A 27 -3.40 -0.70 15.97
C VAL A 27 -2.05 -0.11 15.68
N PHE A 28 -1.65 0.87 16.50
CA PHE A 28 -0.32 1.46 16.51
C PHE A 28 0.38 1.12 17.82
N LYS A 29 1.53 0.46 17.72
CA LYS A 29 2.37 0.11 18.87
C LYS A 29 3.38 1.23 19.15
N PRO A 30 3.96 1.34 20.34
CA PRO A 30 4.97 2.35 20.66
C PRO A 30 6.12 2.47 19.65
N LYS A 31 6.55 1.36 19.07
CA LYS A 31 7.56 1.34 18.01
C LYS A 31 7.12 2.04 16.71
N ASP A 32 5.82 2.08 16.40
CA ASP A 32 5.29 2.65 15.17
C ASP A 32 5.25 4.19 15.25
N TYR A 33 5.06 4.75 16.45
CA TYR A 33 5.06 6.19 16.70
C TYR A 33 6.29 6.71 17.46
N ALA A 34 7.25 5.83 17.77
CA ALA A 34 8.56 6.14 18.38
C ALA A 34 8.47 6.95 19.71
N ALA A 35 7.45 6.65 20.54
CA ALA A 35 7.25 7.28 21.84
C ALA A 35 6.93 6.23 22.93
N GLU A 36 6.48 6.68 24.10
CA GLU A 36 6.16 5.81 25.22
C GLU A 36 4.76 5.20 25.13
N ASP A 37 4.44 4.28 26.02
CA ASP A 37 3.30 3.39 25.94
C ASP A 37 1.97 4.11 26.11
N GLN A 38 1.85 5.00 27.14
CA GLN A 38 0.59 5.57 27.61
C GLN A 38 0.16 6.78 26.80
N ASN A 39 -1.14 6.82 26.42
CA ASN A 39 -1.74 7.89 25.64
C ASN A 39 -3.00 8.40 26.37
N TRP A 40 -2.84 9.50 27.13
CA TRP A 40 -3.79 9.98 28.14
C TRP A 40 -4.98 10.75 27.59
N ALA A 41 -4.78 11.47 26.50
CA ALA A 41 -5.81 12.26 25.85
C ALA A 41 -5.59 12.28 24.34
N VAL A 42 -6.65 12.53 23.58
CA VAL A 42 -6.62 12.65 22.12
C VAL A 42 -7.52 13.78 21.65
N SER A 43 -7.07 14.51 20.62
CA SER A 43 -7.82 15.59 19.99
C SER A 43 -7.46 15.70 18.51
N GLN A 44 -8.30 16.38 17.72
CA GLN A 44 -8.11 16.55 16.27
C GLN A 44 -8.03 18.02 15.89
N GLY A 45 -7.09 18.33 14.99
CA GLY A 45 -6.92 19.64 14.39
C GLY A 45 -7.92 19.96 13.29
N ASN A 46 -7.95 21.25 12.87
CA ASN A 46 -8.76 21.68 11.74
C ASN A 46 -8.27 21.06 10.43
N ASP A 47 -6.98 20.78 10.33
CA ASP A 47 -6.32 20.09 9.23
C ASP A 47 -6.47 18.56 9.28
N LYS A 48 -7.38 18.07 10.13
CA LYS A 48 -7.64 16.66 10.44
C LYS A 48 -6.49 15.93 11.13
N SER A 49 -5.32 16.51 11.40
CA SER A 49 -4.25 15.85 12.15
C SER A 49 -4.74 15.44 13.55
N ILE A 50 -4.36 14.26 14.01
CA ILE A 50 -4.69 13.73 15.34
C ILE A 50 -3.52 13.99 16.28
N TYR A 51 -3.83 14.45 17.50
CA TYR A 51 -2.84 14.73 18.54
C TYR A 51 -3.11 13.90 19.79
N PHE A 52 -2.04 13.31 20.36
CA PHE A 52 -2.12 12.53 21.59
C PHE A 52 -1.22 13.15 22.66
N ALA A 53 -1.72 13.20 23.88
CA ALA A 53 -0.93 13.44 25.06
C ALA A 53 -0.25 12.14 25.48
N ASN A 54 1.07 12.04 25.27
CA ASN A 54 1.87 10.85 25.55
C ASN A 54 2.87 11.13 26.67
N ASN A 55 3.33 10.10 27.37
CA ASN A 55 4.36 10.24 28.41
C ASN A 55 5.64 10.90 27.92
N LYS A 56 5.96 10.78 26.63
CA LYS A 56 7.19 11.33 26.05
C LYS A 56 7.03 12.71 25.44
N GLY A 57 5.79 13.18 25.26
CA GLY A 57 5.51 14.46 24.64
C GLY A 57 4.17 14.50 23.91
N LEU A 58 3.98 15.51 23.07
CA LEU A 58 2.84 15.62 22.16
C LEU A 58 3.12 14.82 20.89
N LEU A 59 2.33 13.76 20.65
CA LEU A 59 2.34 13.03 19.40
C LEU A 59 1.38 13.66 18.40
N SER A 60 1.77 13.77 17.14
CA SER A 60 0.88 14.13 16.05
C SER A 60 0.88 13.03 14.97
N TYR A 61 -0.28 12.77 14.39
CA TYR A 61 -0.48 11.86 13.27
C TYR A 61 -1.29 12.53 12.17
N ASN A 62 -0.75 12.57 10.95
CA ASN A 62 -1.38 13.25 9.82
C ASN A 62 -2.01 12.28 8.80
N GLY A 63 -2.18 11.00 9.17
CA GLY A 63 -2.65 9.92 8.28
C GLY A 63 -1.53 9.18 7.54
N SER A 64 -0.31 9.72 7.56
CA SER A 64 0.85 9.12 6.89
C SER A 64 2.04 8.93 7.82
N ARG A 65 2.27 9.87 8.73
CA ARG A 65 3.44 9.87 9.61
C ARG A 65 3.13 10.30 11.02
N TRP A 66 3.83 9.71 11.97
CA TRP A 66 3.90 10.11 13.36
C TRP A 66 5.02 11.12 13.57
N LYS A 67 4.79 12.17 14.38
CA LYS A 67 5.80 13.13 14.81
C LYS A 67 5.66 13.39 16.29
N LEU A 68 6.77 13.29 17.03
CA LEU A 68 6.83 13.55 18.46
C LEU A 68 7.42 14.94 18.72
N TYR A 69 6.70 15.74 19.49
CA TYR A 69 7.15 17.03 20.01
C TYR A 69 7.36 16.90 21.52
N LYS A 70 8.59 17.05 21.97
CA LYS A 70 8.94 16.92 23.38
C LYS A 70 8.45 18.12 24.18
N SER A 71 8.08 17.90 25.46
CA SER A 71 7.76 18.98 26.38
C SER A 71 9.02 19.79 26.74
N SER A 72 8.84 21.07 27.11
CA SER A 72 9.92 21.96 27.50
C SER A 72 10.65 21.46 28.75
N ASN A 73 9.90 20.92 29.73
CA ASN A 73 10.40 20.41 31.00
C ASN A 73 10.62 18.87 31.01
N SER A 74 10.54 18.20 29.83
CA SER A 74 10.68 16.74 29.69
C SER A 74 9.69 15.93 30.53
N SER A 75 8.53 16.51 30.88
CA SER A 75 7.48 15.85 31.66
C SER A 75 6.41 15.19 30.79
N ILE A 76 5.56 14.42 31.46
CA ILE A 76 4.45 13.68 30.86
C ILE A 76 3.32 14.64 30.50
N PHE A 77 2.79 14.56 29.27
CA PHE A 77 1.52 15.20 28.93
C PHE A 77 0.33 14.34 29.36
N ARG A 78 -0.57 14.95 30.15
CA ARG A 78 -1.80 14.32 30.63
C ARG A 78 -3.02 14.69 29.81
N SER A 79 -3.03 15.89 29.24
CA SER A 79 -4.18 16.40 28.50
C SER A 79 -3.76 17.09 27.20
N VAL A 80 -4.61 16.98 26.18
CA VAL A 80 -4.50 17.70 24.92
C VAL A 80 -5.89 18.10 24.42
N LYS A 81 -6.02 19.32 23.95
CA LYS A 81 -7.26 19.84 23.33
C LYS A 81 -6.94 20.81 22.22
N VAL A 82 -7.44 20.55 21.03
CA VAL A 82 -7.36 21.53 19.94
C VAL A 82 -8.55 22.47 20.01
N ILE A 83 -8.26 23.77 19.97
CA ILE A 83 -9.21 24.87 20.02
C ILE A 83 -8.80 25.90 18.98
N GLY A 84 -9.61 26.07 17.94
CA GLY A 84 -9.21 26.84 16.77
C GLY A 84 -7.95 26.27 16.11
N ASP A 85 -6.92 27.11 15.96
CA ASP A 85 -5.63 26.70 15.36
C ASP A 85 -4.56 26.35 16.42
N LYS A 86 -4.92 26.38 17.71
CA LYS A 86 -4.02 26.10 18.82
C LYS A 86 -4.28 24.75 19.44
N ILE A 87 -3.20 24.06 19.83
CA ILE A 87 -3.23 22.77 20.49
C ILE A 87 -2.82 23.01 21.94
N TYR A 88 -3.79 23.03 22.84
CA TYR A 88 -3.53 23.20 24.25
C TYR A 88 -3.09 21.88 24.88
N THR A 89 -2.08 21.94 25.75
CA THR A 89 -1.54 20.79 26.46
C THR A 89 -1.36 21.13 27.94
N GLY A 90 -1.62 20.11 28.77
CA GLY A 90 -1.33 20.14 30.20
C GLY A 90 -0.40 19.01 30.57
N SER A 91 0.61 19.32 31.36
CA SER A 91 1.66 18.40 31.81
C SER A 91 1.90 18.55 33.33
N TYR A 92 2.96 18.00 33.86
CA TYR A 92 3.40 18.23 35.23
C TYR A 92 3.95 19.63 35.37
N MET A 93 3.38 20.38 36.29
CA MET A 93 3.76 21.78 36.65
C MET A 93 3.77 22.77 35.46
N GLU A 94 3.05 22.46 34.38
CA GLU A 94 3.03 23.33 33.20
C GLU A 94 1.80 23.08 32.33
N PHE A 95 1.24 24.18 31.81
CA PHE A 95 0.26 24.16 30.73
C PHE A 95 0.50 25.29 29.73
N GLY A 96 0.13 25.05 28.49
CA GLY A 96 0.35 25.97 27.40
C GLY A 96 -0.28 25.54 26.11
N PHE A 97 0.20 26.05 25.02
CA PHE A 97 -0.31 25.71 23.71
C PHE A 97 0.81 25.59 22.65
N TRP A 98 0.50 24.82 21.62
CA TRP A 98 1.30 24.72 20.41
C TRP A 98 0.56 25.36 19.26
N GLU A 99 1.30 26.01 18.37
CA GLU A 99 0.78 26.55 17.12
C GLU A 99 1.74 26.24 15.97
N LYS A 100 1.19 26.07 14.77
CA LYS A 100 2.01 25.84 13.57
C LYS A 100 2.67 27.15 13.17
N ASN A 101 3.97 27.10 12.99
CA ASN A 101 4.72 28.20 12.40
C ASN A 101 4.61 28.16 10.86
N LYS A 102 5.18 29.16 10.20
CA LYS A 102 5.19 29.30 8.75
C LYS A 102 5.91 28.15 7.99
N TYR A 103 6.62 27.30 8.71
CA TYR A 103 7.34 26.14 8.17
C TYR A 103 6.55 24.82 8.32
N GLY A 104 5.34 24.87 8.90
CA GLY A 104 4.53 23.67 9.16
C GLY A 104 4.89 22.92 10.44
N THR A 105 5.88 23.38 11.22
CA THR A 105 6.28 22.76 12.48
C THR A 105 5.57 23.43 13.68
N LEU A 106 5.32 22.65 14.74
CA LEU A 106 4.71 23.14 15.96
C LEU A 106 5.73 23.86 16.85
N LYS A 107 5.35 25.05 17.35
CA LYS A 107 6.10 25.81 18.35
C LYS A 107 5.28 25.89 19.63
N TYR A 108 5.89 25.60 20.76
CA TYR A 108 5.29 25.68 22.09
C TYR A 108 5.36 27.06 22.68
N THR A 109 4.31 27.46 23.39
CA THR A 109 4.24 28.65 24.20
C THR A 109 3.64 28.29 25.56
N SER A 110 4.40 28.42 26.63
CA SER A 110 3.94 28.22 28.00
C SER A 110 2.98 29.33 28.40
N ILE A 111 1.82 28.99 28.97
CA ILE A 111 0.89 29.96 29.57
C ILE A 111 1.28 30.13 31.02
N SER A 112 1.50 29.05 31.74
CA SER A 112 1.83 29.07 33.18
C SER A 112 3.04 29.93 33.50
N ASP A 113 4.12 29.83 32.70
CA ASP A 113 5.34 30.62 32.90
C ASP A 113 5.19 32.08 32.42
N ASN A 114 4.63 32.30 31.22
CA ASN A 114 4.51 33.63 30.64
C ASN A 114 3.61 34.54 31.44
N GLU A 115 2.52 34.02 31.98
CA GLU A 115 1.59 34.76 32.82
C GLU A 115 1.96 34.66 34.32
N LYS A 116 3.06 34.01 34.66
CA LYS A 116 3.57 33.83 36.06
C LYS A 116 2.50 33.30 37.00
N ILE A 117 1.75 32.29 36.58
CA ILE A 117 0.67 31.69 37.35
C ILE A 117 1.27 30.87 38.48
N SER A 118 0.81 31.13 39.72
CA SER A 118 1.24 30.35 40.88
C SER A 118 0.57 28.98 40.85
N LEU A 119 1.34 27.93 40.56
CA LEU A 119 0.91 26.55 40.62
C LEU A 119 1.11 25.95 42.00
N ALA A 120 0.31 24.98 42.39
CA ALA A 120 0.55 24.20 43.60
C ALA A 120 1.75 23.22 43.38
N GLU A 121 2.32 22.71 44.45
CA GLU A 121 3.39 21.71 44.38
C GLU A 121 2.84 20.38 43.80
N ASP A 122 3.59 19.77 42.90
CA ASP A 122 3.28 18.48 42.23
C ASP A 122 1.96 18.47 41.45
N GLU A 123 1.60 19.57 40.80
CA GLU A 123 0.35 19.71 40.05
C GLU A 123 0.46 19.10 38.63
N GLU A 124 -0.49 18.25 38.29
CA GLU A 124 -0.66 17.67 36.95
C GLU A 124 -2.00 18.11 36.37
N PHE A 125 -2.02 18.42 35.05
CA PHE A 125 -3.21 18.93 34.37
C PHE A 125 -3.88 17.82 33.52
N TRP A 126 -4.94 17.23 34.07
CA TRP A 126 -5.59 16.04 33.56
C TRP A 126 -6.64 16.30 32.48
N ASN A 127 -7.22 17.50 32.45
CA ASN A 127 -8.29 17.80 31.52
C ASN A 127 -8.23 19.24 31.04
N ILE A 128 -8.65 19.48 29.78
CA ILE A 128 -8.74 20.79 29.16
C ILE A 128 -10.10 20.95 28.53
N LEU A 129 -10.82 22.01 28.85
CA LEU A 129 -12.09 22.38 28.25
C LEU A 129 -12.07 23.81 27.71
N GLU A 130 -12.92 24.05 26.69
CA GLU A 130 -13.17 25.36 26.14
C GLU A 130 -14.60 25.80 26.45
N LEU A 131 -14.73 27.06 26.90
CA LEU A 131 -16.01 27.73 26.99
C LEU A 131 -15.85 29.17 26.49
N ASP A 132 -16.39 29.46 25.30
CA ASP A 132 -16.24 30.75 24.61
C ASP A 132 -14.76 31.15 24.46
N ARG A 133 -14.34 32.20 25.20
CA ARG A 133 -12.96 32.71 25.22
C ARG A 133 -12.10 32.13 26.34
N TRP A 134 -12.69 31.32 27.23
CA TRP A 134 -11.98 30.76 28.38
C TRP A 134 -11.52 29.32 28.10
N ILE A 135 -10.30 29.06 28.49
CA ILE A 135 -9.72 27.74 28.47
C ILE A 135 -9.54 27.29 29.93
N LEU A 136 -10.13 26.16 30.26
CA LEU A 136 -10.08 25.59 31.61
C LEU A 136 -9.04 24.47 31.65
N PHE A 137 -8.08 24.60 32.57
CA PHE A 137 -7.11 23.53 32.85
C PHE A 137 -7.42 22.97 34.24
N GLN A 138 -7.65 21.67 34.33
CA GLN A 138 -8.04 21.02 35.58
C GLN A 138 -6.89 20.15 36.08
N SER A 139 -6.50 20.42 37.33
CA SER A 139 -5.71 19.51 38.18
C SER A 139 -6.63 18.74 39.15
N LEU A 140 -6.05 18.00 40.09
CA LEU A 140 -6.87 17.26 41.07
C LEU A 140 -7.56 18.17 42.09
N ASP A 141 -6.97 19.29 42.43
CA ASP A 141 -7.45 20.17 43.49
C ASP A 141 -7.92 21.53 42.97
N ARG A 142 -7.63 21.85 41.70
CA ARG A 142 -7.88 23.17 41.13
C ARG A 142 -8.40 23.15 39.70
N ILE A 143 -9.13 24.21 39.33
CA ILE A 143 -9.46 24.50 37.93
C ILE A 143 -8.96 25.91 37.62
N TYR A 144 -8.02 26.02 36.67
CA TYR A 144 -7.48 27.29 36.18
C TYR A 144 -8.31 27.74 34.99
N ILE A 145 -8.93 28.92 35.05
CA ILE A 145 -9.78 29.51 34.03
C ILE A 145 -8.99 30.63 33.34
N PHE A 146 -8.34 30.31 32.22
CA PHE A 146 -7.55 31.22 31.44
C PHE A 146 -8.39 31.96 30.43
N ASP A 147 -8.43 33.32 30.52
CA ASP A 147 -9.10 34.17 29.50
C ASP A 147 -8.12 34.47 28.36
N THR A 148 -8.43 33.98 27.15
CA THR A 148 -7.56 34.16 25.98
C THR A 148 -7.46 35.62 25.50
N LYS A 149 -8.43 36.50 25.87
CA LYS A 149 -8.47 37.89 25.47
C LYS A 149 -7.69 38.77 26.45
N THR A 150 -7.95 38.61 27.76
CA THR A 150 -7.34 39.46 28.79
C THR A 150 -6.00 38.92 29.30
N LYS A 151 -5.72 37.63 29.02
CA LYS A 151 -4.56 36.90 29.54
C LYS A 151 -4.57 36.71 31.06
N SER A 152 -5.68 36.94 31.73
CA SER A 152 -5.85 36.69 33.17
C SER A 152 -6.27 35.27 33.44
N THR A 153 -5.96 34.77 34.63
CA THR A 153 -6.36 33.43 35.07
C THR A 153 -7.08 33.54 36.41
N ASP A 154 -8.31 33.02 36.46
CA ASP A 154 -9.05 32.82 37.70
C ASP A 154 -8.88 31.36 38.15
N ILE A 155 -8.95 31.12 39.47
CA ILE A 155 -8.73 29.77 40.01
C ILE A 155 -9.93 29.35 40.85
N ILE A 156 -10.46 28.18 40.61
CA ILE A 156 -11.42 27.47 41.47
C ILE A 156 -10.61 26.49 42.29
N GLU A 157 -10.59 26.63 43.60
CA GLU A 157 -9.94 25.71 44.54
C GLU A 157 -10.97 24.77 45.19
N SER A 158 -10.52 23.59 45.57
CA SER A 158 -11.38 22.61 46.25
C SER A 158 -10.65 21.92 47.40
N GLU A 159 -11.35 21.76 48.52
CA GLU A 159 -10.84 20.99 49.67
C GLU A 159 -10.84 19.51 49.45
N THR A 160 -11.56 19.04 48.41
CA THR A 160 -11.63 17.63 48.01
C THR A 160 -11.29 17.49 46.56
N ALA A 161 -10.85 16.32 46.16
CA ALA A 161 -10.45 16.08 44.78
C ALA A 161 -11.55 16.43 43.78
N ILE A 162 -11.18 17.22 42.77
CA ILE A 162 -11.98 17.45 41.56
C ILE A 162 -11.70 16.32 40.61
N THR A 163 -12.66 15.40 40.49
CA THR A 163 -12.43 14.16 39.71
C THR A 163 -12.26 14.44 38.23
N LYS A 164 -13.14 15.29 37.67
CA LYS A 164 -13.11 15.68 36.24
C LYS A 164 -14.03 16.89 36.02
N ILE A 165 -13.75 17.70 35.00
CA ILE A 165 -14.62 18.74 34.48
C ILE A 165 -15.34 18.28 33.23
N TYR A 166 -16.57 18.74 33.04
CA TYR A 166 -17.45 18.35 31.94
C TYR A 166 -18.10 19.59 31.32
N LYS A 167 -18.15 19.64 30.00
CA LYS A 167 -18.93 20.61 29.25
C LYS A 167 -20.19 19.95 28.76
N VAL A 168 -21.35 20.46 29.20
CA VAL A 168 -22.65 20.05 28.72
C VAL A 168 -23.34 21.25 28.14
N GLN A 169 -23.52 21.33 26.84
CA GLN A 169 -23.87 22.53 26.11
C GLN A 169 -22.90 23.68 26.45
N GLU A 170 -23.41 24.85 26.91
CA GLU A 170 -22.62 26.01 27.27
C GLU A 170 -22.46 26.16 28.80
N GLU A 171 -22.48 25.06 29.55
CA GLU A 171 -22.30 25.04 30.98
C GLU A 171 -21.17 24.08 31.38
N ILE A 172 -20.40 24.48 32.41
CA ILE A 172 -19.31 23.68 32.97
C ILE A 172 -19.78 23.03 34.26
N TYR A 173 -19.66 21.71 34.29
CA TYR A 173 -19.95 20.86 35.47
C TYR A 173 -18.64 20.24 35.94
N TYR A 174 -18.57 19.94 37.24
CA TYR A 174 -17.47 19.19 37.84
C TYR A 174 -17.94 18.49 39.10
N GLN A 175 -17.28 17.40 39.45
CA GLN A 175 -17.52 16.69 40.68
C GLN A 175 -16.46 17.04 41.71
N LYS A 176 -16.86 17.51 42.87
CA LYS A 176 -16.06 17.50 44.09
C LYS A 176 -16.36 16.22 44.83
N PHE A 177 -15.40 15.30 44.90
CA PHE A 177 -15.59 13.97 45.43
C PHE A 177 -16.03 14.03 46.89
N ASN A 178 -17.00 13.22 47.32
CA ASN A 178 -17.68 13.24 48.58
C ASN A 178 -18.56 14.49 48.90
N LEU A 179 -18.58 15.51 48.05
CA LEU A 179 -19.44 16.67 48.22
C LEU A 179 -20.61 16.69 47.25
N GLY A 180 -20.37 16.38 45.96
CA GLY A 180 -21.43 16.31 44.95
C GLY A 180 -20.99 16.89 43.61
N VAL A 181 -21.98 17.12 42.77
CA VAL A 181 -21.80 17.71 41.41
C VAL A 181 -22.10 19.21 41.49
N TYR A 182 -21.20 20.01 40.98
CA TYR A 182 -21.27 21.46 40.93
C TYR A 182 -21.30 21.94 39.49
N LYS A 183 -21.83 23.13 39.27
CA LYS A 183 -21.63 23.92 38.04
C LYS A 183 -21.10 25.30 38.39
N TYR A 184 -20.30 25.85 37.45
CA TYR A 184 -19.79 27.20 37.56
C TYR A 184 -20.58 28.13 36.67
N LYS A 185 -21.17 29.19 37.27
CA LYS A 185 -21.98 30.15 36.53
C LYS A 185 -21.88 31.53 37.18
N ASN A 186 -21.70 32.59 36.39
CA ASN A 186 -21.60 33.97 36.83
C ASN A 186 -20.56 34.19 37.96
N GLY A 187 -19.40 33.52 37.83
CA GLY A 187 -18.33 33.65 38.81
C GLY A 187 -18.58 32.93 40.16
N LYS A 188 -19.57 32.06 40.22
CA LYS A 188 -19.94 31.34 41.44
C LYS A 188 -20.14 29.84 41.18
N GLU A 189 -19.78 29.09 42.20
CA GLU A 189 -20.08 27.66 42.25
C GLU A 189 -21.55 27.46 42.68
N MET A 190 -22.24 26.55 42.00
CA MET A 190 -23.61 26.17 42.29
C MET A 190 -23.73 24.68 42.45
N LEU A 191 -24.22 24.20 43.59
CA LEU A 191 -24.48 22.79 43.79
C LEU A 191 -25.62 22.35 42.89
N VAL A 192 -25.37 21.30 42.03
CA VAL A 192 -26.36 20.69 41.15
C VAL A 192 -27.02 19.51 41.89
N SER A 193 -26.21 18.63 42.50
CA SER A 193 -26.71 17.47 43.20
C SER A 193 -25.69 16.99 44.23
N ASN A 194 -26.20 16.69 45.46
CA ASN A 194 -25.44 16.01 46.53
C ASN A 194 -25.98 14.60 46.78
N ASN A 195 -26.71 14.02 45.80
CA ASN A 195 -27.22 12.68 45.90
C ASN A 195 -26.08 11.69 46.19
N LYS A 196 -26.35 10.73 47.12
CA LYS A 196 -25.34 9.76 47.57
C LYS A 196 -24.70 9.00 46.45
N ILE A 197 -25.47 8.63 45.40
CA ILE A 197 -24.90 7.93 44.23
C ILE A 197 -23.88 8.79 43.52
N LEU A 198 -24.16 10.06 43.33
CA LEU A 198 -23.27 10.98 42.56
C LEU A 198 -22.12 11.51 43.40
N LYS A 199 -22.22 11.63 44.69
CA LYS A 199 -21.16 12.15 45.54
C LYS A 199 -20.12 11.10 45.97
N ASP A 200 -20.58 9.85 46.20
CA ASP A 200 -19.76 8.76 46.75
C ASP A 200 -19.13 7.90 45.63
N ASN A 201 -19.47 8.15 44.36
CA ASN A 201 -18.94 7.40 43.21
C ASN A 201 -18.32 8.34 42.20
N TYR A 202 -17.18 7.96 41.63
CA TYR A 202 -16.52 8.72 40.56
C TYR A 202 -17.43 8.83 39.34
N ILE A 203 -17.70 10.06 38.91
CA ILE A 203 -18.39 10.35 37.65
C ILE A 203 -17.36 10.34 36.54
N VAL A 204 -17.57 9.51 35.54
CA VAL A 204 -16.69 9.39 34.37
C VAL A 204 -17.04 10.44 33.33
N ASN A 205 -18.36 10.68 33.13
CA ASN A 205 -18.84 11.70 32.19
C ASN A 205 -20.26 12.17 32.53
N ILE A 206 -20.61 13.34 32.04
CA ILE A 206 -21.95 13.91 32.14
C ILE A 206 -22.40 14.26 30.71
N PHE A 207 -23.53 13.68 30.28
CA PHE A 207 -24.12 13.90 28.96
C PHE A 207 -25.45 14.61 29.07
N LEU A 208 -25.96 15.06 27.95
CA LEU A 208 -27.35 15.52 27.83
C LEU A 208 -28.15 14.46 27.09
N ASN A 209 -29.22 13.95 27.72
CA ASN A 209 -30.16 13.04 27.10
C ASN A 209 -31.60 13.50 27.33
N ASN A 210 -32.36 13.76 26.27
CA ASN A 210 -33.75 14.30 26.35
C ASN A 210 -33.87 15.52 27.26
N ASN A 211 -32.98 16.51 27.14
CA ASN A 211 -32.88 17.72 27.94
C ASN A 211 -32.66 17.49 29.45
N LYS A 212 -32.18 16.31 29.84
CA LYS A 212 -31.81 15.98 31.22
C LYS A 212 -30.36 15.56 31.29
N LEU A 213 -29.71 15.85 32.43
CA LEU A 213 -28.36 15.38 32.68
C LEU A 213 -28.37 13.87 32.84
N LEU A 214 -27.46 13.23 32.13
CA LEU A 214 -27.16 11.82 32.20
C LEU A 214 -25.76 11.64 32.78
N PHE A 215 -25.70 11.13 34.00
CA PHE A 215 -24.46 10.92 34.74
C PHE A 215 -23.98 9.49 34.51
N GLN A 216 -22.75 9.32 34.10
CA GLN A 216 -22.15 8.01 34.03
C GLN A 216 -21.12 7.85 35.15
N THR A 217 -21.30 6.86 35.98
CA THR A 217 -20.39 6.52 37.07
C THR A 217 -19.37 5.45 36.63
N LYS A 218 -18.28 5.35 37.37
CA LYS A 218 -17.20 4.40 37.10
C LYS A 218 -17.65 2.93 37.15
N GLU A 219 -18.52 2.57 38.10
CA GLU A 219 -18.84 1.14 38.39
C GLU A 219 -20.32 0.86 38.42
N LEU A 220 -21.21 1.87 38.52
CA LEU A 220 -22.65 1.63 38.71
C LEU A 220 -23.47 1.82 37.43
N GLY A 221 -22.87 2.36 36.33
CA GLY A 221 -23.55 2.63 35.07
C GLY A 221 -24.13 4.03 34.99
N PHE A 222 -25.27 4.18 34.34
CA PHE A 222 -25.85 5.48 33.98
C PHE A 222 -27.03 5.84 34.90
N PHE A 223 -27.07 7.14 35.28
CA PHE A 223 -28.11 7.70 36.14
C PHE A 223 -28.64 9.02 35.55
N THR A 224 -29.90 9.32 35.77
CA THR A 224 -30.53 10.56 35.28
C THR A 224 -31.41 11.18 36.35
N GLU A 225 -31.60 12.49 36.26
CA GLU A 225 -32.46 13.23 37.17
C GLU A 225 -33.92 13.14 36.72
N ARG A 226 -34.81 12.84 37.66
CA ARG A 226 -36.27 12.98 37.49
C ARG A 226 -36.72 14.42 37.71
N ASN A 227 -38.01 14.70 37.41
CA ASN A 227 -38.61 16.04 37.62
C ASN A 227 -38.66 16.44 39.09
N ASP A 228 -38.69 15.48 40.01
CA ASP A 228 -38.62 15.68 41.46
C ASP A 228 -37.17 15.83 42.00
N LYS A 229 -36.20 15.94 41.10
CA LYS A 229 -34.75 15.99 41.39
C LYS A 229 -34.14 14.73 41.99
N SER A 230 -34.90 13.64 42.06
CA SER A 230 -34.35 12.33 42.45
C SER A 230 -33.47 11.75 41.34
N ILE A 231 -32.34 11.14 41.75
CA ILE A 231 -31.43 10.42 40.83
C ILE A 231 -31.83 8.98 40.75
N VAL A 232 -32.07 8.51 39.51
CA VAL A 232 -32.50 7.13 39.24
C VAL A 232 -31.66 6.50 38.17
N GLU A 233 -31.63 5.19 38.11
CA GLU A 233 -30.97 4.45 37.02
C GLU A 233 -31.62 4.81 35.67
N TRP A 234 -30.81 5.13 34.69
CA TRP A 234 -31.27 5.42 33.32
C TRP A 234 -31.85 4.20 32.63
N ASP A 235 -31.22 3.03 32.86
CA ASP A 235 -31.72 1.71 32.46
C ASP A 235 -31.21 0.65 33.42
N ILE A 236 -32.13 -0.07 34.05
CA ILE A 236 -31.82 -1.07 35.11
C ILE A 236 -31.11 -2.28 34.49
N LYS A 237 -31.55 -2.74 33.30
CA LYS A 237 -31.01 -3.92 32.64
C LYS A 237 -29.55 -3.63 32.15
N LEU A 238 -29.34 -2.47 31.56
CA LEU A 238 -28.02 -2.03 31.13
C LEU A 238 -27.08 -1.88 32.34
N ASN A 239 -27.51 -1.14 33.38
CA ASN A 239 -26.68 -0.92 34.56
C ASN A 239 -26.28 -2.20 35.26
N LYS A 240 -27.19 -3.21 35.33
CA LYS A 240 -26.88 -4.51 35.87
C LYS A 240 -25.70 -5.18 35.17
N LYS A 241 -25.63 -5.05 33.82
CA LYS A 241 -24.50 -5.55 33.03
C LYS A 241 -23.23 -4.70 33.21
N LEU A 242 -23.36 -3.37 33.29
CA LEU A 242 -22.25 -2.45 33.43
C LEU A 242 -21.53 -2.51 34.77
N LYS A 243 -22.21 -3.02 35.84
CA LYS A 243 -21.58 -3.23 37.16
C LYS A 243 -20.42 -4.26 37.14
N GLU A 244 -20.29 -5.05 36.09
CA GLU A 244 -19.17 -5.99 35.89
C GLU A 244 -17.91 -5.32 35.38
N TYR A 245 -17.98 -4.03 34.98
CA TYR A 245 -16.92 -3.30 34.33
C TYR A 245 -16.55 -2.02 35.11
N SER A 246 -15.25 -1.75 35.20
CA SER A 246 -14.73 -0.49 35.70
C SER A 246 -14.47 0.46 34.54
N VAL A 247 -15.32 1.46 34.35
CA VAL A 247 -15.24 2.41 33.26
C VAL A 247 -14.28 3.54 33.61
N TYR A 248 -13.29 3.79 32.76
CA TYR A 248 -12.31 4.86 32.93
C TYR A 248 -12.67 6.13 32.15
N ASN A 249 -13.14 5.95 30.91
CA ASN A 249 -13.54 7.04 30.04
C ASN A 249 -14.81 6.67 29.24
N SER A 250 -15.52 7.66 28.74
CA SER A 250 -16.70 7.44 27.91
C SER A 250 -16.94 8.57 26.92
N LEU A 251 -17.58 8.23 25.84
CA LEU A 251 -17.86 9.13 24.73
C LEU A 251 -19.27 8.88 24.22
N GLN A 252 -20.06 9.94 24.02
CA GLN A 252 -21.27 9.90 23.22
C GLN A 252 -20.91 10.25 21.77
N LEU A 253 -21.21 9.37 20.85
CA LEU A 253 -20.97 9.56 19.42
C LEU A 253 -22.02 10.49 18.81
N GLN A 254 -21.68 11.08 17.66
CA GLN A 254 -22.59 11.95 16.88
C GLN A 254 -23.92 11.24 16.50
N ASN A 255 -23.94 9.91 16.42
CA ASN A 255 -25.13 9.11 16.16
C ASN A 255 -25.93 8.76 17.42
N ASN A 256 -25.58 9.36 18.58
CA ASN A 256 -26.16 9.13 19.91
C ASN A 256 -25.89 7.75 20.54
N ASN A 257 -25.01 6.95 20.00
CA ASN A 257 -24.51 5.75 20.65
C ASN A 257 -23.43 6.11 21.68
N PHE A 258 -23.13 5.19 22.61
CA PHE A 258 -22.09 5.40 23.60
C PHE A 258 -20.96 4.41 23.44
N ILE A 259 -19.75 4.89 23.70
CA ILE A 259 -18.56 4.04 23.85
C ILE A 259 -18.00 4.25 25.26
N LEU A 260 -17.83 3.15 25.98
CA LEU A 260 -17.22 3.14 27.30
C LEU A 260 -15.86 2.49 27.20
N GLY A 261 -14.81 3.22 27.57
CA GLY A 261 -13.45 2.71 27.73
C GLY A 261 -13.27 2.19 29.14
N THR A 262 -12.85 0.94 29.29
CA THR A 262 -12.70 0.27 30.57
C THR A 262 -11.25 0.15 31.02
N VAL A 263 -11.05 -0.19 32.29
CA VAL A 263 -9.71 -0.44 32.85
C VAL A 263 -9.11 -1.76 32.35
N SER A 264 -9.93 -2.79 32.14
CA SER A 264 -9.41 -4.15 31.87
C SER A 264 -10.14 -4.94 30.79
N ASN A 265 -11.20 -4.39 30.20
CA ASN A 265 -12.05 -5.10 29.25
C ASN A 265 -12.20 -4.41 27.88
N GLY A 266 -11.25 -3.52 27.55
CA GLY A 266 -11.31 -2.78 26.27
C GLY A 266 -12.45 -1.77 26.24
N ILE A 267 -13.27 -1.82 25.19
CA ILE A 267 -14.42 -0.93 25.03
C ILE A 267 -15.74 -1.68 25.02
N ILE A 268 -16.79 -0.99 25.49
CA ILE A 268 -18.18 -1.40 25.39
C ILE A 268 -18.91 -0.40 24.50
N TYR A 269 -19.48 -0.85 23.41
CA TYR A 269 -20.30 -0.05 22.51
C TYR A 269 -21.78 -0.28 22.77
N ILE A 270 -22.50 0.79 23.06
CA ILE A 270 -23.93 0.76 23.44
C ILE A 270 -24.70 1.52 22.38
N ASN A 271 -25.67 0.89 21.78
CA ASN A 271 -26.53 1.50 20.76
C ASN A 271 -27.59 2.42 21.39
N LYS A 272 -28.30 3.17 20.54
CA LYS A 272 -29.39 4.09 20.97
C LYS A 272 -30.57 3.38 21.64
N GLU A 273 -30.73 2.08 21.41
CA GLU A 273 -31.71 1.20 22.03
C GLU A 273 -31.24 0.75 23.43
N LYS A 274 -30.09 1.23 23.93
CA LYS A 274 -29.48 0.88 25.22
C LYS A 274 -29.02 -0.56 25.31
N GLU A 275 -28.74 -1.20 24.22
CA GLU A 275 -28.19 -2.54 24.15
C GLU A 275 -26.67 -2.51 23.92
N ILE A 276 -25.96 -3.40 24.61
CA ILE A 276 -24.54 -3.61 24.33
C ILE A 276 -24.43 -4.38 23.01
N GLU A 277 -23.93 -3.70 21.98
CA GLU A 277 -23.77 -4.26 20.64
C GLU A 277 -22.39 -4.90 20.48
N TYR A 278 -21.33 -4.25 21.02
CA TYR A 278 -19.95 -4.76 20.95
C TYR A 278 -19.27 -4.67 22.32
N ILE A 279 -18.48 -5.68 22.62
CA ILE A 279 -17.41 -5.64 23.61
C ILE A 279 -16.14 -6.02 22.87
N ILE A 280 -15.25 -5.04 22.70
CA ILE A 280 -14.02 -5.21 21.93
C ILE A 280 -12.84 -5.03 22.88
N ASP A 281 -12.02 -6.05 23.00
CA ASP A 281 -10.84 -6.11 23.84
C ASP A 281 -9.58 -6.46 23.03
N GLN A 282 -8.47 -6.68 23.69
CA GLN A 282 -7.21 -7.03 23.06
C GLN A 282 -7.29 -8.35 22.27
N SER A 283 -8.09 -9.32 22.74
CA SER A 283 -8.29 -10.58 22.02
C SER A 283 -9.04 -10.39 20.71
N LYS A 284 -9.79 -9.30 20.57
CA LYS A 284 -10.55 -8.91 19.39
C LYS A 284 -9.87 -7.81 18.56
N GLY A 285 -8.61 -7.52 18.86
CA GLY A 285 -7.77 -6.67 18.01
C GLY A 285 -7.49 -5.26 18.53
N LEU A 286 -7.78 -4.91 19.79
CA LEU A 286 -7.30 -3.67 20.40
C LEU A 286 -5.81 -3.77 20.75
N ALA A 287 -5.16 -2.62 20.86
CA ALA A 287 -3.78 -2.52 21.31
C ALA A 287 -3.61 -3.01 22.75
N ASN A 288 -4.56 -2.64 23.62
CA ASN A 288 -4.55 -2.97 25.06
C ASN A 288 -5.98 -2.91 25.63
N ASN A 289 -6.23 -3.61 26.74
CA ASN A 289 -7.53 -3.62 27.41
C ASN A 289 -7.81 -2.36 28.23
N THR A 290 -6.78 -1.65 28.69
CA THR A 290 -6.93 -0.39 29.41
C THR A 290 -7.06 0.77 28.42
N VAL A 291 -8.22 1.42 28.43
CA VAL A 291 -8.53 2.55 27.55
C VAL A 291 -8.51 3.85 28.34
N LEU A 292 -7.46 4.65 28.15
CA LEU A 292 -7.25 5.91 28.87
C LEU A 292 -8.00 7.09 28.24
N SER A 293 -8.14 7.09 26.90
CA SER A 293 -8.81 8.17 26.18
C SER A 293 -9.63 7.69 25.01
N LEU A 294 -10.69 8.43 24.68
CA LEU A 294 -11.61 8.19 23.59
C LEU A 294 -11.90 9.48 22.85
N PHE A 295 -11.93 9.41 21.53
CA PHE A 295 -12.24 10.56 20.69
C PHE A 295 -12.87 10.11 19.36
N GLU A 296 -13.98 10.75 18.96
CA GLU A 296 -14.56 10.59 17.62
C GLU A 296 -14.03 11.69 16.70
N ASP A 297 -13.37 11.32 15.61
CA ASP A 297 -12.84 12.27 14.64
C ASP A 297 -13.93 12.82 13.67
N LYS A 298 -13.55 13.81 12.86
CA LYS A 298 -14.45 14.43 11.87
C LYS A 298 -14.97 13.45 10.81
N ASP A 299 -14.25 12.37 10.56
CA ASP A 299 -14.62 11.29 9.64
C ASP A 299 -15.33 10.13 10.37
N LYS A 300 -15.68 10.35 11.66
CA LYS A 300 -16.42 9.43 12.55
C LYS A 300 -15.67 8.13 12.87
N ASN A 301 -14.35 8.12 12.77
CA ASN A 301 -13.54 7.07 13.35
C ASN A 301 -13.40 7.32 14.85
N VAL A 302 -13.25 6.25 15.63
CA VAL A 302 -13.05 6.34 17.07
C VAL A 302 -11.60 6.01 17.39
N TRP A 303 -10.90 7.00 17.94
CA TRP A 303 -9.53 6.89 18.41
C TRP A 303 -9.50 6.55 19.89
N LEU A 304 -8.66 5.57 20.23
CA LEU A 304 -8.44 5.10 21.59
C LEU A 304 -6.95 5.28 21.93
N GLY A 305 -6.69 6.06 22.99
CA GLY A 305 -5.40 6.03 23.65
C GLY A 305 -5.43 4.98 24.75
N HIS A 306 -4.48 4.07 24.73
CA HIS A 306 -4.39 2.97 25.69
C HIS A 306 -3.24 3.18 26.68
N ASP A 307 -3.22 2.37 27.72
CA ASP A 307 -2.06 2.23 28.61
C ASP A 307 -0.83 1.71 27.84
N ASN A 308 -1.06 0.96 26.74
CA ASN A 308 -0.01 0.54 25.83
C ASN A 308 -0.51 0.58 24.38
N GLY A 309 -0.11 1.61 23.64
CA GLY A 309 -0.44 1.77 22.22
C GLY A 309 -1.67 2.65 21.95
N ILE A 310 -2.06 2.67 20.70
CA ILE A 310 -3.20 3.44 20.16
C ILE A 310 -4.02 2.51 19.26
N SER A 311 -5.35 2.65 19.30
CA SER A 311 -6.24 1.97 18.35
C SER A 311 -7.13 2.98 17.64
N ASN A 312 -7.47 2.69 16.39
CA ASN A 312 -8.48 3.40 15.61
C ASN A 312 -9.53 2.41 15.13
N ILE A 313 -10.80 2.69 15.40
CA ILE A 313 -11.94 1.85 15.01
C ILE A 313 -12.85 2.61 14.08
N ASN A 314 -13.12 2.05 12.90
CA ASN A 314 -14.06 2.64 11.95
C ASN A 314 -15.42 1.96 12.01
N PHE A 315 -16.34 2.49 12.84
CA PHE A 315 -17.71 1.98 12.92
C PHE A 315 -18.56 2.29 11.68
N ASN A 316 -18.12 3.18 10.79
CA ASN A 316 -18.82 3.52 9.56
C ASN A 316 -18.26 2.80 8.32
N ALA A 317 -17.27 1.94 8.50
CA ALA A 317 -16.74 1.14 7.39
C ALA A 317 -17.86 0.33 6.73
N PRO A 318 -17.85 0.20 5.38
CA PRO A 318 -18.88 -0.54 4.64
C PRO A 318 -18.81 -2.05 4.88
N PHE A 319 -17.95 -2.50 5.76
CA PHE A 319 -17.79 -3.92 6.05
C PHE A 319 -17.53 -4.21 7.53
N ARG A 320 -17.77 -5.47 7.91
CA ARG A 320 -17.44 -6.06 9.21
C ARG A 320 -16.66 -7.34 8.96
N ALA A 321 -15.67 -7.60 9.80
CA ALA A 321 -14.82 -8.79 9.70
C ALA A 321 -15.10 -9.74 10.87
N TYR A 322 -15.33 -10.98 10.54
CA TYR A 322 -15.27 -12.09 11.49
C TYR A 322 -13.90 -12.74 11.38
N LYS A 323 -13.11 -12.68 12.43
CA LYS A 323 -11.80 -13.31 12.49
C LYS A 323 -11.85 -14.57 13.34
N ASP A 324 -11.23 -15.62 12.83
CA ASP A 324 -11.04 -16.89 13.51
C ASP A 324 -9.72 -16.89 14.28
N ASP A 325 -9.69 -16.16 15.41
CA ASP A 325 -8.47 -15.97 16.20
C ASP A 325 -7.95 -17.28 16.82
N LEU A 326 -8.78 -18.30 16.89
CA LEU A 326 -8.40 -19.64 17.39
C LEU A 326 -7.89 -20.58 16.29
N GLY A 327 -7.99 -20.19 15.01
CA GLY A 327 -7.58 -20.99 13.86
C GLY A 327 -8.40 -22.27 13.64
N VAL A 328 -9.64 -22.30 14.14
CA VAL A 328 -10.53 -23.46 14.04
C VAL A 328 -11.10 -23.63 12.65
N LEU A 329 -11.46 -22.51 11.99
CA LEU A 329 -12.08 -22.52 10.68
C LEU A 329 -11.05 -22.70 9.55
N GLY A 330 -9.93 -22.00 9.66
CA GLY A 330 -8.94 -21.90 8.59
C GLY A 330 -9.43 -21.07 7.39
N SER A 331 -8.83 -21.32 6.22
CA SER A 331 -9.14 -20.58 4.98
C SER A 331 -10.48 -20.99 4.38
N VAL A 332 -11.36 -20.02 4.15
CA VAL A 332 -12.70 -20.23 3.57
C VAL A 332 -12.62 -20.24 2.04
N TYR A 333 -12.95 -21.37 1.43
CA TYR A 333 -12.93 -21.56 -0.03
C TYR A 333 -14.31 -21.42 -0.66
N THR A 334 -15.37 -21.72 0.08
CA THR A 334 -16.74 -21.64 -0.40
C THR A 334 -17.70 -21.35 0.75
N THR A 335 -18.77 -20.65 0.43
CA THR A 335 -19.80 -20.26 1.40
C THR A 335 -21.18 -20.55 0.84
N PHE A 336 -22.11 -20.93 1.70
CA PHE A 336 -23.47 -21.19 1.30
C PHE A 336 -24.44 -20.83 2.44
N LEU A 337 -25.57 -20.22 2.11
CA LEU A 337 -26.64 -19.92 3.04
C LEU A 337 -27.88 -20.74 2.67
N ASP A 338 -28.28 -21.64 3.58
CA ASP A 338 -29.54 -22.39 3.46
C ASP A 338 -30.52 -21.94 4.52
N ASN A 339 -31.53 -21.19 4.11
CA ASN A 339 -32.41 -20.45 5.02
C ASN A 339 -31.56 -19.56 5.96
N ASP A 340 -31.57 -19.86 7.27
CA ASP A 340 -30.79 -19.12 8.28
C ASP A 340 -29.47 -19.77 8.65
N ILE A 341 -29.12 -20.89 8.01
CA ILE A 341 -27.90 -21.63 8.33
C ILE A 341 -26.80 -21.26 7.34
N LEU A 342 -25.78 -20.58 7.84
CA LEU A 342 -24.57 -20.26 7.12
C LEU A 342 -23.59 -21.42 7.20
N TYR A 343 -23.17 -21.93 6.03
CA TYR A 343 -22.13 -22.94 5.87
C TYR A 343 -20.85 -22.30 5.36
N LEU A 344 -19.72 -22.68 5.95
CA LEU A 344 -18.37 -22.32 5.51
C LEU A 344 -17.60 -23.57 5.16
N GLY A 345 -17.23 -23.70 3.89
CA GLY A 345 -16.33 -24.75 3.42
C GLY A 345 -14.90 -24.25 3.42
N THR A 346 -14.04 -24.92 4.19
CA THR A 346 -12.68 -24.47 4.47
C THR A 346 -11.63 -25.53 4.10
N ASN A 347 -10.36 -25.21 4.32
CA ASN A 347 -9.26 -26.17 4.19
C ASN A 347 -9.23 -27.21 5.33
N GLN A 348 -9.99 -26.99 6.40
CA GLN A 348 -10.05 -27.92 7.55
C GLN A 348 -11.33 -28.77 7.59
N GLY A 349 -12.35 -28.36 6.83
CA GLY A 349 -13.62 -29.07 6.75
C GLY A 349 -14.80 -28.14 6.53
N LEU A 350 -16.00 -28.65 6.78
CA LEU A 350 -17.24 -27.92 6.68
C LEU A 350 -17.72 -27.49 8.07
N PHE A 351 -18.04 -26.21 8.19
CA PHE A 351 -18.57 -25.60 9.40
C PHE A 351 -19.91 -24.95 9.13
N TYR A 352 -20.77 -24.85 10.18
CA TYR A 352 -22.06 -24.17 10.07
C TYR A 352 -22.44 -23.46 11.36
N LYS A 353 -23.23 -22.37 11.23
CA LYS A 353 -23.92 -21.70 12.34
C LYS A 353 -25.25 -21.14 11.86
N ASN A 354 -26.16 -20.87 12.81
CA ASN A 354 -27.34 -20.04 12.48
C ASN A 354 -26.92 -18.57 12.48
N GLN A 355 -27.14 -17.87 11.34
CA GLN A 355 -26.72 -16.45 11.20
C GLN A 355 -27.47 -15.47 12.10
N ASN A 356 -28.68 -15.85 12.57
CA ASN A 356 -29.54 -15.01 13.42
C ASN A 356 -29.31 -15.27 14.91
N LYS A 357 -28.38 -16.17 15.27
CA LYS A 357 -28.04 -16.53 16.64
C LYS A 357 -26.59 -16.21 16.96
N GLU A 358 -26.36 -15.70 18.14
CA GLU A 358 -24.99 -15.55 18.66
C GLU A 358 -24.47 -16.94 19.11
N GLU A 359 -23.97 -17.73 18.17
CA GLU A 359 -23.36 -19.02 18.43
C GLU A 359 -22.06 -19.20 17.64
N SER A 360 -21.15 -20.02 18.17
CA SER A 360 -19.94 -20.41 17.48
C SER A 360 -20.23 -21.34 16.31
N PHE A 361 -19.31 -21.36 15.33
CA PHE A 361 -19.38 -22.34 14.25
C PHE A 361 -19.26 -23.76 14.77
N LYS A 362 -20.13 -24.62 14.27
CA LYS A 362 -20.16 -26.06 14.57
C LYS A 362 -19.53 -26.82 13.40
N TYR A 363 -18.66 -27.73 13.71
CA TYR A 363 -18.01 -28.60 12.74
C TYR A 363 -18.94 -29.73 12.28
N VAL A 364 -18.99 -29.97 10.98
CA VAL A 364 -19.71 -31.11 10.38
C VAL A 364 -18.79 -32.34 10.38
N LYS A 365 -19.02 -33.28 11.24
CA LYS A 365 -18.18 -34.49 11.37
C LYS A 365 -18.08 -35.28 10.08
N GLY A 366 -16.86 -35.76 9.75
CA GLY A 366 -16.58 -36.57 8.58
C GLY A 366 -16.15 -35.74 7.36
N THR A 367 -16.04 -34.38 7.51
CA THR A 367 -15.59 -33.48 6.45
C THR A 367 -14.18 -32.93 6.68
N GLU A 368 -13.31 -33.71 7.37
CA GLU A 368 -11.91 -33.33 7.57
C GLU A 368 -11.18 -33.28 6.21
N GLY A 369 -10.64 -32.12 5.88
CA GLY A 369 -9.94 -31.86 4.63
C GLY A 369 -10.51 -30.64 3.89
N GLN A 370 -10.25 -30.56 2.62
CA GLN A 370 -10.54 -29.36 1.83
C GLN A 370 -11.95 -29.42 1.21
N VAL A 371 -12.77 -28.46 1.54
CA VAL A 371 -14.12 -28.27 0.96
C VAL A 371 -14.04 -27.26 -0.18
N TRP A 372 -14.19 -27.73 -1.40
CA TRP A 372 -14.02 -26.91 -2.60
C TRP A 372 -15.27 -26.16 -3.04
N SER A 373 -16.43 -26.80 -2.90
CA SER A 373 -17.71 -26.21 -3.32
C SER A 373 -18.87 -26.63 -2.42
N LEU A 374 -19.83 -25.74 -2.31
CA LEU A 374 -21.12 -25.97 -1.68
C LEU A 374 -22.22 -25.54 -2.64
N GLN A 375 -23.15 -26.40 -2.91
CA GLN A 375 -24.23 -26.15 -3.86
C GLN A 375 -25.49 -26.90 -3.46
N LYS A 376 -26.60 -26.19 -3.43
CA LYS A 376 -27.91 -26.79 -3.23
C LYS A 376 -28.54 -27.07 -4.58
N ILE A 377 -28.72 -28.33 -4.87
CA ILE A 377 -29.40 -28.79 -6.08
C ILE A 377 -30.71 -29.44 -5.67
N LYS A 378 -31.83 -28.91 -6.13
CA LYS A 378 -33.18 -29.24 -5.62
C LYS A 378 -33.23 -29.08 -4.10
N ASN A 379 -33.42 -30.11 -3.33
CA ASN A 379 -33.45 -30.03 -1.86
C ASN A 379 -32.23 -30.68 -1.20
N THR A 380 -31.19 -31.05 -1.95
CA THR A 380 -29.99 -31.65 -1.42
C THR A 380 -28.83 -30.63 -1.43
N LEU A 381 -28.23 -30.41 -0.30
CA LEU A 381 -26.97 -29.63 -0.20
C LEU A 381 -25.80 -30.59 -0.45
N PHE A 382 -25.09 -30.34 -1.56
CA PHE A 382 -23.87 -31.06 -1.91
C PHE A 382 -22.63 -30.31 -1.46
N CYS A 383 -21.62 -31.08 -1.08
CA CYS A 383 -20.30 -30.60 -0.71
C CYS A 383 -19.26 -31.32 -1.59
N GLY A 384 -18.62 -30.58 -2.48
CA GLY A 384 -17.45 -31.02 -3.23
C GLY A 384 -16.20 -30.90 -2.36
N HIS A 385 -15.48 -32.01 -2.21
CA HIS A 385 -14.44 -32.19 -1.22
C HIS A 385 -13.22 -32.92 -1.80
N ASP A 386 -12.04 -32.78 -1.21
CA ASP A 386 -10.82 -33.50 -1.64
C ASP A 386 -10.96 -35.03 -1.54
N LYS A 387 -11.78 -35.54 -0.61
CA LYS A 387 -12.06 -36.98 -0.45
C LYS A 387 -13.21 -37.48 -1.31
N GLY A 388 -13.96 -36.61 -1.99
CA GLY A 388 -15.11 -36.99 -2.83
C GLY A 388 -16.28 -36.03 -2.71
N THR A 389 -17.48 -36.52 -3.00
CA THR A 389 -18.74 -35.76 -2.91
C THR A 389 -19.51 -36.18 -1.66
N PHE A 390 -20.00 -35.18 -0.92
CA PHE A 390 -20.85 -35.41 0.25
C PHE A 390 -22.21 -34.75 0.06
N THR A 391 -23.23 -35.38 0.64
CA THR A 391 -24.52 -34.74 0.90
C THR A 391 -24.59 -34.29 2.35
N ILE A 392 -25.16 -33.10 2.57
CA ILE A 392 -25.22 -32.47 3.87
C ILE A 392 -26.70 -32.40 4.30
N SER A 393 -27.02 -32.90 5.47
CA SER A 393 -28.35 -32.83 6.04
C SER A 393 -28.25 -32.71 7.55
N ASN A 394 -28.96 -31.72 8.14
CA ASN A 394 -29.04 -31.52 9.59
C ASN A 394 -27.67 -31.53 10.31
N GLY A 395 -26.67 -30.91 9.73
CA GLY A 395 -25.30 -30.79 10.27
C GLY A 395 -24.50 -32.12 10.24
N LYS A 396 -24.95 -33.10 9.46
CA LYS A 396 -24.24 -34.37 9.20
C LYS A 396 -23.85 -34.45 7.73
N ALA A 397 -22.68 -34.99 7.46
CA ALA A 397 -22.17 -35.27 6.11
C ALA A 397 -22.23 -36.77 5.82
N GLU A 398 -22.76 -37.12 4.65
CA GLU A 398 -22.78 -38.47 4.16
C GLU A 398 -22.05 -38.51 2.82
N ARG A 399 -20.95 -39.28 2.74
CA ARG A 399 -20.15 -39.38 1.52
C ARG A 399 -20.87 -40.28 0.51
N ILE A 400 -20.97 -39.84 -0.71
CA ILE A 400 -21.41 -40.66 -1.84
C ILE A 400 -20.29 -41.67 -2.13
N PRO A 401 -20.54 -42.99 -2.00
CA PRO A 401 -19.51 -44.02 -2.20
C PRO A 401 -18.84 -43.91 -3.56
N ASN A 402 -17.58 -44.34 -3.64
CA ASN A 402 -16.76 -44.40 -4.84
C ASN A 402 -16.51 -43.08 -5.56
N THR A 403 -16.90 -41.91 -4.95
CA THR A 403 -16.50 -40.60 -5.44
C THR A 403 -15.10 -40.23 -4.96
N PHE A 404 -14.34 -39.51 -5.79
CA PHE A 404 -12.99 -39.01 -5.50
C PHE A 404 -13.00 -37.49 -5.53
N GLY A 405 -11.87 -36.86 -5.32
CA GLY A 405 -11.74 -35.41 -5.21
C GLY A 405 -12.63 -34.63 -6.20
N THR A 406 -13.59 -33.86 -5.67
CA THR A 406 -14.66 -33.22 -6.42
C THR A 406 -14.53 -31.70 -6.29
N TRP A 407 -14.32 -31.03 -7.42
CA TRP A 407 -14.24 -29.58 -7.50
C TRP A 407 -15.61 -28.90 -7.48
N LEU A 408 -16.52 -29.41 -8.33
CA LEU A 408 -17.85 -28.82 -8.50
C LEU A 408 -18.88 -29.90 -8.90
N ILE A 409 -20.15 -29.51 -8.74
CA ILE A 409 -21.28 -30.36 -9.09
C ILE A 409 -22.25 -29.51 -9.90
N LYS A 410 -22.78 -30.01 -11.02
CA LYS A 410 -23.76 -29.28 -11.83
C LYS A 410 -24.92 -30.15 -12.28
N GLU A 411 -26.07 -29.53 -12.45
CA GLU A 411 -27.22 -30.13 -13.11
C GLU A 411 -26.94 -30.29 -14.61
N ILE A 412 -27.25 -31.45 -15.15
CA ILE A 412 -27.22 -31.63 -16.61
C ILE A 412 -28.53 -31.05 -17.19
N PRO A 413 -28.46 -30.16 -18.18
CA PRO A 413 -29.66 -29.56 -18.79
C PRO A 413 -30.61 -30.66 -19.26
N GLU A 414 -31.90 -30.49 -19.00
CA GLU A 414 -33.00 -31.41 -19.38
C GLU A 414 -32.99 -32.80 -18.71
N LYS A 415 -31.99 -33.09 -17.84
CA LYS A 415 -31.88 -34.35 -17.11
C LYS A 415 -32.13 -34.14 -15.62
N LYS A 416 -33.32 -34.53 -15.15
CA LYS A 416 -33.70 -34.26 -13.75
C LYS A 416 -33.00 -35.16 -12.73
N ASP A 417 -32.57 -36.35 -13.10
CA ASP A 417 -32.04 -37.34 -12.17
C ASP A 417 -30.54 -37.61 -12.36
N LEU A 418 -29.88 -36.79 -13.18
CA LEU A 418 -28.44 -36.89 -13.39
C LEU A 418 -27.75 -35.55 -13.03
N LEU A 419 -26.59 -35.70 -12.38
CA LEU A 419 -25.68 -34.58 -12.13
C LEU A 419 -24.30 -34.93 -12.70
N ILE A 420 -23.57 -33.89 -13.14
CA ILE A 420 -22.17 -34.06 -13.51
C ILE A 420 -21.25 -33.52 -12.42
N LEU A 421 -20.19 -34.25 -12.11
CA LEU A 421 -19.13 -33.86 -11.23
C LEU A 421 -17.88 -33.51 -12.03
N GLY A 422 -17.28 -32.37 -11.74
CA GLY A 422 -15.90 -32.08 -12.12
C GLY A 422 -14.95 -32.59 -11.05
N GLY A 423 -14.17 -33.60 -11.39
CA GLY A 423 -13.24 -34.24 -10.45
C GLY A 423 -11.77 -33.92 -10.73
N TYR A 424 -10.87 -34.44 -9.90
CA TYR A 424 -9.42 -34.31 -10.05
C TYR A 424 -8.88 -35.01 -11.33
N ASN A 425 -9.54 -36.04 -11.78
CA ASN A 425 -9.14 -36.89 -12.91
C ASN A 425 -10.27 -37.10 -13.92
N GLY A 426 -10.99 -36.05 -14.24
CA GLY A 426 -12.04 -36.09 -15.28
C GLY A 426 -13.42 -35.74 -14.78
N LEU A 427 -14.42 -36.23 -15.47
CA LEU A 427 -15.83 -36.02 -15.26
C LEU A 427 -16.53 -37.28 -14.79
N PHE A 428 -17.53 -37.13 -13.93
CA PHE A 428 -18.29 -38.27 -13.38
C PHE A 428 -19.78 -37.95 -13.38
N ILE A 429 -20.61 -38.96 -13.42
CA ILE A 429 -22.07 -38.86 -13.37
C ILE A 429 -22.60 -39.37 -12.02
N LEU A 430 -23.39 -38.55 -11.37
CA LEU A 430 -24.26 -39.01 -10.30
C LEU A 430 -25.67 -39.21 -10.80
N LYS A 431 -26.32 -40.27 -10.34
CA LYS A 431 -27.72 -40.63 -10.64
C LYS A 431 -28.51 -40.70 -9.36
N LYS A 432 -29.75 -40.20 -9.43
CA LYS A 432 -30.69 -40.27 -8.34
C LYS A 432 -31.60 -41.46 -8.45
N GLU A 433 -31.55 -42.36 -7.46
CA GLU A 433 -32.45 -43.52 -7.35
C GLU A 433 -33.02 -43.59 -5.91
N ASN A 434 -34.32 -43.80 -5.79
CA ASN A 434 -35.00 -43.91 -4.52
C ASN A 434 -34.67 -42.77 -3.53
N ASN A 435 -34.59 -41.54 -4.08
CA ASN A 435 -34.24 -40.32 -3.35
C ASN A 435 -32.77 -40.24 -2.90
N ASN A 436 -31.92 -41.20 -3.15
CA ASN A 436 -30.49 -41.19 -2.85
C ASN A 436 -29.67 -40.97 -4.13
N TRP A 437 -28.48 -40.38 -3.96
CA TRP A 437 -27.52 -40.12 -5.01
C TRP A 437 -26.41 -41.13 -5.01
N PHE A 438 -26.08 -41.74 -6.16
CA PHE A 438 -25.02 -42.69 -6.34
C PHE A 438 -24.11 -42.29 -7.49
N LEU A 439 -22.84 -42.73 -7.44
CA LEU A 439 -21.96 -42.64 -8.58
C LEU A 439 -22.39 -43.66 -9.63
N GLU A 440 -22.83 -43.18 -10.79
CA GLU A 440 -23.23 -44.06 -11.91
C GLU A 440 -21.98 -44.53 -12.66
N ASN A 441 -21.21 -43.57 -13.18
CA ASN A 441 -19.98 -43.90 -13.94
C ASN A 441 -19.02 -42.69 -14.01
N LYS A 442 -17.77 -42.93 -14.39
CA LYS A 442 -16.86 -41.96 -14.94
C LYS A 442 -17.16 -41.76 -16.42
N ILE A 443 -17.04 -40.55 -16.93
CA ILE A 443 -17.09 -40.30 -18.38
C ILE A 443 -15.71 -40.61 -18.93
N GLU A 444 -15.60 -41.72 -19.69
CA GLU A 444 -14.34 -42.15 -20.24
C GLU A 444 -13.83 -41.26 -21.37
N GLY A 445 -12.51 -41.23 -21.56
CA GLY A 445 -11.86 -40.48 -22.66
C GLY A 445 -11.46 -39.05 -22.34
N PHE A 446 -11.63 -38.58 -21.07
CA PHE A 446 -11.14 -37.26 -20.59
C PHE A 446 -10.71 -37.32 -19.14
N ASP A 447 -9.39 -37.35 -18.91
CA ASP A 447 -8.78 -37.52 -17.57
C ASP A 447 -8.15 -36.22 -17.02
N ILE A 448 -8.56 -35.05 -17.54
CA ILE A 448 -8.04 -33.77 -17.11
C ILE A 448 -8.86 -33.26 -15.92
N SER A 449 -8.18 -32.74 -14.90
CA SER A 449 -8.82 -32.13 -13.73
C SER A 449 -9.80 -31.04 -14.15
N SER A 450 -11.05 -31.18 -13.71
CA SER A 450 -12.19 -30.41 -14.22
C SER A 450 -12.73 -29.46 -13.17
N ARG A 451 -11.95 -28.43 -12.86
CA ARG A 451 -12.28 -27.45 -11.81
C ARG A 451 -13.42 -26.51 -12.21
N HIS A 452 -13.45 -26.09 -13.46
CA HIS A 452 -14.50 -25.24 -14.01
C HIS A 452 -15.14 -25.91 -15.20
N LEU A 453 -16.47 -25.93 -15.21
CA LEU A 453 -17.25 -26.62 -16.23
C LEU A 453 -18.53 -25.85 -16.51
N GLU A 454 -18.87 -25.67 -17.80
CA GLU A 454 -20.12 -25.05 -18.25
C GLU A 454 -20.72 -25.80 -19.42
N PHE A 455 -22.04 -25.97 -19.41
CA PHE A 455 -22.76 -26.58 -20.52
C PHE A 455 -23.03 -25.54 -21.62
N VAL A 456 -22.57 -25.82 -22.84
CA VAL A 456 -22.99 -25.15 -24.06
C VAL A 456 -24.39 -25.64 -24.44
N ASN A 457 -24.56 -26.95 -24.42
CA ASN A 457 -25.84 -27.66 -24.59
C ASN A 457 -25.75 -29.00 -23.83
N PRO A 458 -26.80 -29.84 -23.75
CA PRO A 458 -26.75 -31.09 -22.95
C PRO A 458 -25.61 -32.03 -23.28
N PHE A 459 -25.04 -31.97 -24.48
CA PHE A 459 -23.99 -32.89 -24.94
C PHE A 459 -22.67 -32.20 -25.29
N GLU A 460 -22.60 -30.91 -25.17
CA GLU A 460 -21.36 -30.15 -25.35
C GLU A 460 -21.02 -29.35 -24.08
N ILE A 461 -19.82 -29.63 -23.56
CA ILE A 461 -19.37 -29.07 -22.28
C ILE A 461 -18.01 -28.42 -22.48
N LEU A 462 -17.89 -27.19 -21.93
CA LEU A 462 -16.60 -26.55 -21.78
C LEU A 462 -16.02 -26.92 -20.43
N VAL A 463 -14.75 -27.35 -20.39
CA VAL A 463 -13.98 -27.62 -19.20
C VAL A 463 -12.73 -26.74 -19.22
N SER A 464 -12.50 -25.96 -18.16
CA SER A 464 -11.30 -25.13 -18.01
C SER A 464 -10.34 -25.71 -16.98
N HIS A 465 -9.08 -25.83 -17.39
CA HIS A 465 -7.96 -26.15 -16.55
C HIS A 465 -6.94 -25.01 -16.59
N GLU A 466 -6.55 -24.47 -15.43
CA GLU A 466 -5.71 -23.27 -15.32
C GLU A 466 -4.41 -23.32 -16.14
N GLN A 467 -3.78 -24.49 -16.24
CA GLN A 467 -2.50 -24.65 -16.93
C GLN A 467 -2.62 -25.27 -18.32
N LYS A 468 -3.71 -26.00 -18.58
CA LYS A 468 -3.87 -26.77 -19.84
C LYS A 468 -4.81 -26.08 -20.84
N GLY A 469 -5.57 -25.04 -20.42
CA GLY A 469 -6.48 -24.30 -21.27
C GLY A 469 -7.95 -24.70 -21.13
N VAL A 470 -8.76 -24.30 -22.08
CA VAL A 470 -10.20 -24.59 -22.14
C VAL A 470 -10.49 -25.58 -23.22
N TYR A 471 -11.19 -26.65 -22.87
CA TYR A 471 -11.54 -27.75 -23.77
C TYR A 471 -13.04 -27.76 -24.05
N LEU A 472 -13.42 -27.88 -25.28
CA LEU A 472 -14.79 -28.22 -25.70
C LEU A 472 -14.90 -29.74 -25.89
N LEU A 473 -15.74 -30.37 -25.08
CA LEU A 473 -16.00 -31.78 -25.09
C LEU A 473 -17.35 -32.07 -25.74
N LYS A 474 -17.41 -33.05 -26.62
CA LYS A 474 -18.65 -33.66 -27.08
C LYS A 474 -18.86 -34.99 -26.41
N ILE A 475 -19.96 -35.11 -25.67
CA ILE A 475 -20.27 -36.27 -24.83
C ILE A 475 -21.35 -37.11 -25.47
N GLU A 476 -21.25 -38.41 -25.36
CA GLU A 476 -22.27 -39.36 -25.83
C GLU A 476 -23.59 -39.18 -25.07
N LYS A 477 -24.70 -39.49 -25.69
CA LYS A 477 -26.05 -39.35 -25.11
C LYS A 477 -26.25 -40.13 -23.79
N ALA A 478 -25.51 -41.23 -23.63
CA ALA A 478 -25.50 -42.05 -22.43
C ALA A 478 -24.67 -41.45 -21.29
N TYR A 479 -23.86 -40.42 -21.55
CA TYR A 479 -22.93 -39.81 -20.60
C TYR A 479 -21.86 -40.82 -20.07
N ASP A 480 -21.48 -41.81 -20.83
CA ASP A 480 -20.46 -42.81 -20.47
C ASP A 480 -19.07 -42.50 -21.05
N ARG A 481 -18.98 -41.77 -22.17
CA ARG A 481 -17.70 -41.42 -22.82
C ARG A 481 -17.74 -40.07 -23.53
N VAL A 482 -16.55 -39.50 -23.72
CA VAL A 482 -16.29 -38.35 -24.58
C VAL A 482 -16.09 -38.86 -26.02
N LEU A 483 -16.92 -38.36 -26.95
CA LEU A 483 -16.80 -38.70 -28.37
C LEU A 483 -15.63 -37.98 -29.03
N SER A 484 -15.41 -36.74 -28.67
CA SER A 484 -14.26 -35.93 -29.10
C SER A 484 -14.07 -34.76 -28.15
N PHE A 485 -12.85 -34.25 -28.02
CA PHE A 485 -12.56 -32.97 -27.38
C PHE A 485 -11.48 -32.22 -28.14
N SER A 486 -11.54 -30.90 -28.08
CA SER A 486 -10.56 -29.99 -28.68
C SER A 486 -10.28 -28.80 -27.76
N GLU A 487 -9.08 -28.30 -27.85
CA GLU A 487 -8.70 -27.05 -27.16
C GLU A 487 -9.37 -25.88 -27.91
N THR A 488 -9.87 -24.89 -27.16
CA THR A 488 -10.50 -23.70 -27.73
C THR A 488 -9.43 -22.65 -28.11
N ASP A 489 -9.86 -21.55 -28.75
CA ASP A 489 -9.01 -20.47 -29.24
C ASP A 489 -8.49 -19.50 -28.16
N VAL A 490 -8.92 -19.64 -26.89
CA VAL A 490 -8.46 -18.76 -25.80
C VAL A 490 -7.07 -19.12 -25.31
N LYS A 491 -6.30 -18.10 -24.95
CA LYS A 491 -4.98 -18.29 -24.35
C LYS A 491 -5.07 -18.91 -22.96
N LYS A 492 -4.15 -19.81 -22.68
CA LYS A 492 -3.94 -20.37 -21.34
C LYS A 492 -3.51 -19.28 -20.38
N SER A 493 -4.14 -19.22 -19.22
CA SER A 493 -3.82 -18.22 -18.20
C SER A 493 -3.95 -18.82 -16.81
N MET A 494 -2.96 -18.52 -15.97
CA MET A 494 -2.99 -18.94 -14.57
C MET A 494 -4.18 -18.31 -13.84
N LYS A 495 -4.79 -19.08 -12.94
CA LYS A 495 -5.95 -18.67 -12.14
C LYS A 495 -7.15 -18.17 -12.99
N SER A 496 -7.24 -18.60 -14.25
CA SER A 496 -8.40 -18.34 -15.11
C SER A 496 -9.64 -19.06 -14.62
N SER A 497 -10.81 -18.59 -15.02
CA SER A 497 -12.08 -19.24 -14.69
C SER A 497 -13.04 -19.30 -15.88
N LEU A 498 -14.02 -20.20 -15.76
CA LEU A 498 -15.14 -20.32 -16.67
C LEU A 498 -16.44 -20.18 -15.87
N THR A 499 -17.31 -19.26 -16.27
CA THR A 499 -18.51 -18.94 -15.51
C THR A 499 -19.66 -18.62 -16.45
N LYS A 500 -20.87 -19.11 -16.13
CA LYS A 500 -22.10 -18.73 -16.84
C LYS A 500 -22.79 -17.56 -16.15
N TYR A 501 -23.11 -16.52 -16.92
CA TYR A 501 -23.84 -15.33 -16.45
C TYR A 501 -24.79 -14.83 -17.56
N ASN A 502 -26.05 -14.58 -17.23
CA ASN A 502 -27.10 -14.14 -18.17
C ASN A 502 -27.09 -14.95 -19.47
N ASP A 503 -27.13 -16.29 -19.36
CA ASP A 503 -27.13 -17.28 -20.45
C ASP A 503 -25.89 -17.29 -21.36
N LYS A 504 -24.91 -16.46 -21.10
CA LYS A 504 -23.61 -16.50 -21.78
C LYS A 504 -22.54 -17.20 -20.93
N ILE A 505 -21.64 -17.89 -21.58
CA ILE A 505 -20.48 -18.49 -20.94
C ILE A 505 -19.29 -17.55 -21.14
N TYR A 506 -18.65 -17.21 -20.04
CA TYR A 506 -17.50 -16.32 -20.01
C TYR A 506 -16.23 -17.07 -19.56
N TYR A 507 -15.17 -16.87 -20.30
CA TYR A 507 -13.80 -17.19 -19.88
C TYR A 507 -13.12 -15.93 -19.40
N SER A 508 -12.52 -15.97 -18.24
CA SER A 508 -11.86 -14.82 -17.63
C SER A 508 -10.40 -15.14 -17.32
N ALA A 509 -9.52 -14.26 -17.73
CA ALA A 509 -8.07 -14.40 -17.65
C ALA A 509 -7.39 -13.05 -17.50
N ASN A 510 -6.07 -13.03 -17.38
CA ASN A 510 -5.28 -11.79 -17.25
C ASN A 510 -5.49 -10.82 -18.44
N GLU A 511 -5.75 -11.36 -19.64
CA GLU A 511 -5.98 -10.56 -20.86
C GLU A 511 -7.38 -9.92 -20.92
N GLY A 512 -8.27 -10.27 -19.98
CA GLY A 512 -9.63 -9.77 -19.88
C GLY A 512 -10.68 -10.88 -19.82
N VAL A 513 -11.91 -10.49 -20.13
CA VAL A 513 -13.08 -11.38 -20.12
C VAL A 513 -13.53 -11.63 -21.55
N PHE A 514 -13.78 -12.90 -21.88
CA PHE A 514 -14.20 -13.35 -23.20
C PHE A 514 -15.51 -14.13 -23.08
N TYR A 515 -16.49 -13.88 -23.96
CA TYR A 515 -17.71 -14.67 -24.01
C TYR A 515 -17.68 -15.65 -25.17
N LEU A 516 -18.30 -16.81 -24.97
CA LEU A 516 -18.47 -17.78 -26.04
C LEU A 516 -19.56 -17.33 -27.03
N ASP A 517 -19.19 -17.20 -28.29
CA ASP A 517 -20.15 -17.08 -29.39
C ASP A 517 -20.62 -18.51 -29.77
N THR A 518 -21.84 -18.85 -29.37
CA THR A 518 -22.40 -20.20 -29.58
C THR A 518 -22.60 -20.55 -31.04
N SER A 519 -22.62 -19.57 -31.94
CA SER A 519 -22.76 -19.84 -33.39
C SER A 519 -21.46 -20.30 -34.03
N SER A 520 -20.31 -19.76 -33.57
CA SER A 520 -18.98 -20.09 -34.10
C SER A 520 -18.17 -20.99 -33.19
N LEU A 521 -18.62 -21.19 -31.95
CA LEU A 521 -17.91 -21.84 -30.84
C LEU A 521 -16.53 -21.25 -30.52
N ASN A 522 -16.34 -19.96 -30.87
CA ASN A 522 -15.13 -19.18 -30.59
C ASN A 522 -15.39 -18.16 -29.50
N PHE A 523 -14.34 -17.81 -28.75
CA PHE A 523 -14.42 -16.80 -27.72
C PHE A 523 -14.15 -15.41 -28.28
N LYS A 524 -15.03 -14.45 -27.97
CA LYS A 524 -14.91 -13.04 -28.31
C LYS A 524 -14.69 -12.19 -27.07
N LYS A 525 -13.78 -11.22 -27.12
CA LYS A 525 -13.50 -10.32 -26.00
C LYS A 525 -14.70 -9.45 -25.70
N ASP A 526 -15.13 -9.46 -24.45
CA ASP A 526 -16.13 -8.52 -23.92
C ASP A 526 -15.42 -7.28 -23.41
N THR A 527 -15.64 -6.14 -24.06
CA THR A 527 -14.95 -4.89 -23.73
C THR A 527 -15.43 -4.27 -22.42
N ILE A 528 -16.71 -4.44 -22.07
CA ILE A 528 -17.29 -3.92 -20.83
C ILE A 528 -16.82 -4.75 -19.65
N LEU A 529 -16.99 -6.07 -19.71
CA LEU A 529 -16.59 -6.96 -18.63
C LEU A 529 -15.07 -7.03 -18.47
N SER A 530 -14.30 -6.81 -19.54
CA SER A 530 -12.84 -6.70 -19.42
C SER A 530 -12.39 -5.48 -18.62
N GLY A 531 -13.26 -4.47 -18.44
CA GLY A 531 -13.04 -3.35 -17.53
C GLY A 531 -13.02 -3.74 -16.04
N LEU A 532 -13.47 -4.97 -15.70
CA LEU A 532 -13.34 -5.53 -14.33
C LEU A 532 -11.89 -5.76 -13.93
N TYR A 533 -10.97 -5.87 -14.88
CA TYR A 533 -9.56 -6.12 -14.64
C TYR A 533 -8.70 -5.01 -15.25
N ASN A 534 -7.69 -4.60 -14.50
CA ASN A 534 -6.55 -3.87 -15.02
C ASN A 534 -5.35 -4.83 -15.00
N SER A 535 -4.56 -4.88 -16.05
CA SER A 535 -3.43 -5.81 -16.19
C SER A 535 -2.40 -5.72 -15.06
N THR A 536 -2.30 -4.57 -14.41
CA THR A 536 -1.41 -4.32 -13.26
C THR A 536 -2.01 -4.74 -11.92
N ASP A 537 -3.32 -5.01 -11.88
CA ASP A 537 -4.09 -5.25 -10.64
C ASP A 537 -4.74 -6.66 -10.60
N TYR A 538 -4.44 -7.50 -11.59
CA TYR A 538 -4.96 -8.85 -11.71
C TYR A 538 -4.41 -9.79 -10.63
N ILE A 539 -5.33 -10.47 -9.91
CA ILE A 539 -5.00 -11.55 -8.97
C ILE A 539 -5.47 -12.90 -9.52
N SER A 540 -6.73 -12.95 -9.92
CA SER A 540 -7.36 -14.13 -10.47
C SER A 540 -8.46 -13.76 -11.46
N GLY A 541 -8.74 -14.64 -12.41
CA GLY A 541 -9.87 -14.50 -13.33
C GLY A 541 -11.20 -15.02 -12.76
N LYS A 542 -11.28 -15.35 -11.47
CA LYS A 542 -12.50 -15.92 -10.91
C LYS A 542 -13.65 -14.93 -10.95
N LEU A 543 -14.68 -15.24 -11.71
CA LEU A 543 -15.95 -14.53 -11.77
C LEU A 543 -17.01 -15.28 -10.97
N ILE A 544 -17.76 -14.56 -10.15
CA ILE A 544 -18.77 -15.15 -9.28
C ILE A 544 -20.11 -14.46 -9.52
N ASN A 545 -21.10 -15.23 -9.94
CA ASN A 545 -22.49 -14.74 -10.03
C ASN A 545 -23.16 -14.90 -8.66
N SER A 546 -23.53 -13.78 -8.04
CA SER A 546 -24.26 -13.74 -6.77
C SER A 546 -25.35 -12.67 -6.84
N ASN A 547 -26.61 -13.08 -6.69
CA ASN A 547 -27.78 -12.19 -6.73
C ASN A 547 -27.80 -11.26 -7.97
N ASN A 548 -27.69 -11.83 -9.17
CA ASN A 548 -27.68 -11.14 -10.46
C ASN A 548 -26.56 -10.09 -10.65
N LYS A 549 -25.54 -10.09 -9.78
CA LYS A 549 -24.32 -9.32 -9.94
C LYS A 549 -23.16 -10.27 -10.26
N LEU A 550 -22.30 -9.89 -11.18
CA LEU A 550 -21.10 -10.63 -11.52
C LEU A 550 -19.90 -9.96 -10.88
N PHE A 551 -19.30 -10.62 -9.90
CA PHE A 551 -18.18 -10.12 -9.12
C PHE A 551 -16.85 -10.60 -9.66
N SER A 552 -15.82 -9.76 -9.53
CA SER A 552 -14.41 -10.07 -9.73
C SER A 552 -13.56 -9.52 -8.58
N PHE A 553 -12.35 -10.05 -8.42
CA PHE A 553 -11.41 -9.69 -7.38
C PHE A 553 -10.11 -9.24 -7.99
N THR A 554 -9.67 -8.03 -7.67
CA THR A 554 -8.37 -7.49 -8.06
C THR A 554 -7.51 -7.21 -6.82
N ASN A 555 -6.28 -6.78 -6.99
CA ASN A 555 -5.43 -6.49 -5.84
C ASN A 555 -6.02 -5.41 -4.92
N ASP A 556 -6.60 -4.37 -5.49
CA ASP A 556 -7.07 -3.20 -4.75
C ASP A 556 -8.58 -3.22 -4.47
N ASN A 557 -9.38 -4.02 -5.22
CA ASN A 557 -10.84 -3.91 -5.19
C ASN A 557 -11.56 -5.25 -5.27
N ILE A 558 -12.83 -5.22 -4.84
CA ILE A 558 -13.87 -6.11 -5.31
C ILE A 558 -14.71 -5.32 -6.30
N SER A 559 -14.71 -5.73 -7.57
CA SER A 559 -15.50 -5.07 -8.62
C SER A 559 -16.70 -5.93 -8.99
N TYR A 560 -17.79 -5.29 -9.39
CA TYR A 560 -18.94 -6.03 -9.92
C TYR A 560 -19.64 -5.28 -11.03
N VAL A 561 -20.32 -6.03 -11.87
CA VAL A 561 -21.24 -5.50 -12.86
C VAL A 561 -22.67 -5.93 -12.55
N GLN A 562 -23.60 -5.04 -12.82
CA GLN A 562 -25.01 -5.33 -12.82
C GLN A 562 -25.65 -4.72 -14.08
N LYS A 563 -26.75 -5.31 -14.51
CA LYS A 563 -27.53 -4.77 -15.63
C LYS A 563 -28.22 -3.48 -15.20
N GLU A 564 -28.16 -2.46 -16.04
CA GLU A 564 -28.91 -1.22 -15.83
C GLU A 564 -30.43 -1.49 -15.79
N ARG A 565 -31.16 -0.68 -15.03
CA ARG A 565 -32.59 -0.90 -14.84
C ARG A 565 -33.43 -0.61 -16.10
N LEU A 566 -32.96 0.29 -16.95
CA LEU A 566 -33.75 0.81 -18.11
C LEU A 566 -33.15 0.42 -19.47
N THR A 567 -31.90 -0.07 -19.49
CA THR A 567 -31.21 -0.45 -20.73
C THR A 567 -30.68 -1.90 -20.66
N THR A 568 -30.13 -2.37 -21.76
CA THR A 568 -29.43 -3.68 -21.81
C THR A 568 -27.98 -3.60 -21.41
N ASN A 569 -27.47 -2.40 -21.11
CA ASN A 569 -26.08 -2.16 -20.76
C ASN A 569 -25.73 -2.69 -19.36
N TYR A 570 -24.45 -2.85 -19.13
CA TYR A 570 -23.88 -3.17 -17.81
C TYR A 570 -23.25 -1.93 -17.22
N GLU A 571 -23.49 -1.71 -15.93
CA GLU A 571 -22.84 -0.70 -15.13
C GLU A 571 -21.78 -1.36 -14.23
N LEU A 572 -20.59 -0.80 -14.24
CA LEU A 572 -19.43 -1.29 -13.46
C LEU A 572 -19.33 -0.53 -12.14
N PHE A 573 -19.20 -1.27 -11.06
CA PHE A 573 -18.98 -0.77 -9.70
C PHE A 573 -17.70 -1.34 -9.14
N SER A 574 -17.08 -0.58 -8.25
CA SER A 574 -15.87 -1.01 -7.53
C SER A 574 -15.98 -0.69 -6.05
N ILE A 575 -15.63 -1.65 -5.21
CA ILE A 575 -15.57 -1.53 -3.75
C ILE A 575 -14.10 -1.54 -3.39
N PRO A 576 -13.54 -0.43 -2.92
CA PRO A 576 -12.15 -0.39 -2.47
C PRO A 576 -11.97 -1.31 -1.26
N MET A 577 -11.32 -2.43 -1.46
CA MET A 577 -11.01 -3.41 -0.42
C MET A 577 -9.77 -4.21 -0.84
N PRO A 578 -8.58 -3.69 -0.57
CA PRO A 578 -7.32 -4.32 -0.98
C PRO A 578 -7.14 -5.73 -0.44
N ASN A 579 -6.40 -6.57 -1.16
CA ASN A 579 -6.21 -7.97 -0.81
C ASN A 579 -5.54 -8.18 0.55
N ASN A 580 -4.64 -7.30 0.97
CA ASN A 580 -4.03 -7.33 2.30
C ASN A 580 -5.03 -7.03 3.45
N VAL A 581 -6.21 -6.48 3.17
CA VAL A 581 -7.28 -6.24 4.14
C VAL A 581 -8.30 -7.38 4.11
N ARG A 582 -8.71 -7.81 2.93
CA ARG A 582 -9.70 -8.89 2.78
C ARG A 582 -9.07 -10.29 2.93
N GLU A 583 -7.75 -10.43 2.70
CA GLU A 583 -7.02 -11.69 2.87
C GLU A 583 -7.68 -12.88 2.17
N THR A 584 -8.17 -12.68 0.94
CA THR A 584 -8.80 -13.76 0.17
C THR A 584 -7.75 -14.71 -0.39
N LYS A 585 -8.12 -15.98 -0.56
CA LYS A 585 -7.25 -16.97 -1.20
C LYS A 585 -7.39 -16.87 -2.70
N ASP A 586 -6.32 -16.49 -3.40
CA ASP A 586 -6.28 -16.32 -4.84
C ASP A 586 -6.77 -17.56 -5.61
N GLY A 587 -7.70 -17.35 -6.55
CA GLY A 587 -8.35 -18.41 -7.32
C GLY A 587 -9.41 -19.20 -6.55
N TYR A 588 -9.60 -18.91 -5.25
CA TYR A 588 -10.64 -19.48 -4.39
C TYR A 588 -11.54 -18.44 -3.79
N GLU A 589 -11.48 -17.20 -4.31
CA GLU A 589 -12.36 -16.13 -3.89
C GLU A 589 -13.81 -16.60 -3.94
N ASN A 590 -14.59 -16.17 -2.97
CA ASN A 590 -16.02 -16.46 -2.91
C ASN A 590 -16.77 -15.25 -2.34
N ILE A 591 -17.99 -15.06 -2.82
CA ILE A 591 -18.88 -14.00 -2.36
C ILE A 591 -20.32 -14.51 -2.40
N LEU A 592 -21.01 -14.34 -1.29
CA LEU A 592 -22.36 -14.85 -1.08
C LEU A 592 -23.30 -13.73 -0.68
N TYR A 593 -24.43 -13.58 -1.36
CA TYR A 593 -25.52 -12.70 -0.95
C TYR A 593 -26.21 -13.24 0.30
N ILE A 594 -26.30 -12.40 1.34
CA ILE A 594 -26.90 -12.75 2.64
C ILE A 594 -28.15 -11.91 2.98
N GLY A 595 -28.66 -11.17 2.01
CA GLY A 595 -29.84 -10.30 2.17
C GLY A 595 -29.51 -8.82 2.38
N LYS A 596 -30.49 -7.92 2.09
CA LYS A 596 -30.40 -6.46 2.30
C LYS A 596 -29.15 -5.84 1.67
N ASP A 597 -28.80 -6.22 0.43
CA ASP A 597 -27.57 -5.80 -0.29
C ASP A 597 -26.27 -6.04 0.49
N LYS A 598 -26.29 -6.96 1.46
CA LYS A 598 -25.09 -7.42 2.16
C LYS A 598 -24.54 -8.69 1.52
N TYR A 599 -23.22 -8.76 1.45
CA TYR A 599 -22.49 -9.88 0.88
C TYR A 599 -21.40 -10.36 1.84
N LEU A 600 -21.28 -11.66 1.96
CA LEU A 600 -20.23 -12.32 2.73
C LEU A 600 -19.11 -12.73 1.78
N VAL A 601 -17.88 -12.37 2.11
CA VAL A 601 -16.66 -12.73 1.40
C VAL A 601 -15.79 -13.60 2.30
N GLY A 602 -15.47 -14.82 1.88
CA GLY A 602 -14.58 -15.71 2.62
C GLY A 602 -13.13 -15.24 2.56
N THR A 603 -12.41 -15.37 3.69
CA THR A 603 -11.02 -14.98 3.85
C THR A 603 -10.14 -16.15 4.28
N THR A 604 -8.83 -15.94 4.41
CA THR A 604 -7.91 -16.97 4.93
C THR A 604 -8.05 -17.20 6.44
N SER A 605 -8.75 -16.30 7.15
CA SER A 605 -8.90 -16.31 8.61
C SER A 605 -10.34 -16.08 9.06
N GLY A 606 -11.35 -16.41 8.23
CA GLY A 606 -12.75 -16.20 8.54
C GLY A 606 -13.53 -15.63 7.37
N TYR A 607 -14.26 -14.53 7.58
CA TYR A 607 -15.03 -13.86 6.51
C TYR A 607 -15.22 -12.36 6.78
N ILE A 608 -15.57 -11.64 5.75
CA ILE A 608 -15.99 -10.23 5.79
C ILE A 608 -17.43 -10.13 5.29
N ILE A 609 -18.25 -9.33 5.95
CA ILE A 609 -19.57 -8.91 5.45
C ILE A 609 -19.44 -7.49 4.94
N THR A 610 -19.74 -7.24 3.67
CA THR A 610 -19.75 -5.92 3.06
C THR A 610 -21.17 -5.49 2.68
N ASP A 611 -21.46 -4.20 2.88
CA ASP A 611 -22.73 -3.56 2.53
C ASP A 611 -22.53 -2.68 1.29
N LEU A 612 -23.19 -3.03 0.19
CA LEU A 612 -23.07 -2.30 -1.08
C LEU A 612 -23.84 -0.98 -1.10
N THR A 613 -24.72 -0.73 -0.14
CA THR A 613 -25.49 0.53 -0.06
C THR A 613 -24.69 1.66 0.57
N SER A 614 -23.63 1.32 1.33
CA SER A 614 -22.79 2.29 2.04
C SER A 614 -21.88 3.03 1.05
N LYS A 615 -22.15 4.31 0.81
CA LYS A 615 -21.29 5.20 0.03
C LYS A 615 -20.45 6.05 0.99
N ASN A 616 -19.21 5.71 1.19
CA ASN A 616 -18.25 6.58 1.86
C ASN A 616 -17.60 7.50 0.82
N THR A 617 -18.00 8.76 0.78
CA THR A 617 -17.29 9.80 0.05
C THR A 617 -16.26 10.44 1.00
N ILE A 618 -15.01 10.05 0.88
CA ILE A 618 -13.91 10.68 1.61
C ILE A 618 -13.36 11.79 0.72
N GLU A 619 -13.27 13.01 1.26
CA GLU A 619 -12.60 14.10 0.55
C GLU A 619 -11.09 13.87 0.50
N ASN A 620 -10.55 13.77 -0.71
CA ASN A 620 -9.14 13.51 -0.98
C ASN A 620 -8.37 14.83 -1.12
N THR A 621 -8.11 15.53 -0.02
CA THR A 621 -7.26 16.73 0.00
C THR A 621 -5.84 16.38 0.39
N ILE A 622 -4.91 16.51 -0.56
CA ILE A 622 -3.48 16.37 -0.30
C ILE A 622 -2.90 17.71 0.17
N LYS A 623 -1.92 17.66 1.05
CA LYS A 623 -1.18 18.83 1.53
C LYS A 623 0.31 18.55 1.61
N ILE A 624 1.12 19.60 1.45
CA ILE A 624 2.54 19.59 1.77
C ILE A 624 2.67 19.98 3.24
N ASP A 625 3.33 19.12 4.04
CA ASP A 625 3.42 19.30 5.49
C ASP A 625 4.66 20.08 5.91
N GLU A 626 5.81 19.79 5.28
CA GLU A 626 7.11 20.36 5.65
C GLU A 626 8.08 20.23 4.47
N ILE A 627 8.92 21.24 4.30
CA ILE A 627 9.99 21.22 3.31
C ILE A 627 11.28 21.61 4.02
N THR A 628 12.31 20.75 3.91
CA THR A 628 13.65 21.04 4.42
C THR A 628 14.67 20.97 3.30
N ALA A 629 15.61 21.87 3.32
CA ALA A 629 16.71 21.94 2.38
C ALA A 629 18.04 21.86 3.14
N ASN A 630 18.94 21.00 2.70
CA ASN A 630 20.19 20.73 3.39
C ASN A 630 21.38 20.94 2.44
N SER A 631 22.51 21.36 2.98
CA SER A 631 23.81 21.28 2.31
C SER A 631 24.53 19.97 2.65
N ILE A 632 25.53 19.59 1.86
CA ILE A 632 26.42 18.46 2.13
C ILE A 632 27.17 18.65 3.47
N GLU A 633 27.44 19.89 3.86
CA GLU A 633 28.14 20.25 5.11
C GLU A 633 27.23 20.20 6.35
N GLY A 634 25.94 19.84 6.18
CA GLY A 634 24.99 19.68 7.29
C GLY A 634 24.24 20.96 7.70
N LYS A 635 24.34 22.04 6.92
CA LYS A 635 23.47 23.22 7.12
C LYS A 635 22.05 22.84 6.72
N GLU A 636 21.10 22.96 7.63
CA GLU A 636 19.69 22.68 7.40
C GLU A 636 18.88 23.98 7.39
N GLU A 637 18.00 24.14 6.42
CA GLU A 637 17.07 25.26 6.30
C GLU A 637 15.65 24.75 6.12
N GLN A 638 14.70 25.29 6.92
CA GLN A 638 13.27 25.03 6.74
C GLN A 638 12.67 26.05 5.80
N LEU A 639 11.90 25.60 4.81
CA LEU A 639 11.30 26.47 3.81
C LEU A 639 9.87 26.87 4.20
N VAL A 640 9.50 28.10 3.91
CA VAL A 640 8.16 28.65 4.21
C VAL A 640 7.13 27.98 3.31
N LEU A 641 6.08 27.41 3.90
CA LEU A 641 4.99 26.82 3.15
C LEU A 641 4.10 27.91 2.52
N GLY A 642 3.74 27.71 1.25
CA GLY A 642 2.87 28.64 0.50
C GLY A 642 3.57 29.81 -0.19
N ASP A 643 4.86 30.02 0.08
CA ASP A 643 5.67 31.08 -0.54
C ASP A 643 6.76 30.47 -1.42
N TYR A 644 7.22 31.26 -2.40
CA TYR A 644 8.37 30.92 -3.22
C TYR A 644 9.67 31.07 -2.42
N SER A 645 10.53 30.04 -2.46
CA SER A 645 11.83 30.05 -1.78
C SER A 645 13.00 30.13 -2.75
N SER A 646 14.03 30.92 -2.38
CA SER A 646 15.29 31.00 -3.11
C SER A 646 16.42 30.46 -2.22
N LEU A 647 17.05 29.38 -2.66
CA LEU A 647 18.11 28.67 -1.95
C LEU A 647 19.49 29.04 -2.49
N GLU A 648 20.49 29.03 -1.64
CA GLU A 648 21.89 29.11 -2.03
C GLU A 648 22.29 27.82 -2.78
N ASN A 649 23.31 27.91 -3.64
CA ASN A 649 23.72 26.79 -4.48
C ASN A 649 24.21 25.55 -3.72
N ASP A 650 24.75 25.73 -2.53
CA ASP A 650 25.23 24.67 -1.63
C ASP A 650 24.10 23.96 -0.89
N ILE A 651 22.93 24.59 -0.76
CA ILE A 651 21.73 24.03 -0.18
C ILE A 651 20.87 23.41 -1.29
N ASN A 652 21.23 22.23 -1.74
CA ASN A 652 20.66 21.59 -2.92
C ASN A 652 20.13 20.17 -2.71
N HIS A 653 20.03 19.74 -1.45
CA HIS A 653 19.35 18.52 -1.03
C HIS A 653 17.99 18.88 -0.45
N ILE A 654 16.90 18.51 -1.11
CA ILE A 654 15.54 18.92 -0.75
C ILE A 654 14.75 17.71 -0.30
N ARG A 655 14.21 17.77 0.90
CA ARG A 655 13.24 16.82 1.42
C ARG A 655 11.87 17.48 1.50
N ILE A 656 10.89 16.88 0.85
CA ILE A 656 9.51 17.35 0.83
C ILE A 656 8.62 16.27 1.42
N SER A 657 7.86 16.65 2.42
CA SER A 657 6.91 15.80 3.10
C SER A 657 5.49 16.21 2.78
N TYR A 658 4.65 15.25 2.50
CA TYR A 658 3.26 15.46 2.13
C TYR A 658 2.36 14.39 2.73
N SER A 659 1.09 14.70 2.89
CA SER A 659 0.13 13.76 3.46
C SER A 659 -1.27 13.96 2.91
N ILE A 660 -2.09 12.94 3.13
CA ILE A 660 -3.53 12.99 3.05
C ILE A 660 -4.09 12.48 4.38
N SER A 661 -5.00 13.26 4.99
CA SER A 661 -5.55 12.92 6.29
C SER A 661 -6.62 11.83 6.14
N ASN A 662 -6.17 10.61 5.82
CA ASN A 662 -6.99 9.40 5.72
C ASN A 662 -6.61 8.43 6.84
N TYR A 663 -7.61 8.00 7.60
CA TYR A 663 -7.47 7.10 8.74
C TYR A 663 -8.15 5.73 8.51
N SER A 664 -8.52 5.46 7.27
CA SER A 664 -9.17 4.20 6.90
C SER A 664 -8.14 3.17 6.45
N LYS A 665 -7.85 2.19 7.29
CA LYS A 665 -6.90 1.11 7.01
C LYS A 665 -7.14 0.38 5.68
N TYR A 666 -8.41 0.28 5.26
CA TYR A 666 -8.81 -0.40 4.02
C TYR A 666 -8.67 0.47 2.77
N LEU A 667 -8.31 1.75 2.90
CA LEU A 667 -8.06 2.65 1.79
C LEU A 667 -6.60 3.15 1.85
N PRO A 668 -5.64 2.40 1.30
CA PRO A 668 -4.25 2.82 1.32
C PRO A 668 -4.08 4.13 0.56
N SER A 669 -3.39 5.07 1.21
CA SER A 669 -3.01 6.33 0.59
C SER A 669 -1.82 6.11 -0.33
N LEU A 670 -1.99 6.41 -1.61
CA LEU A 670 -0.93 6.34 -2.62
C LEU A 670 -0.66 7.72 -3.17
N PHE A 671 0.61 8.03 -3.35
CA PHE A 671 1.10 9.32 -3.80
C PHE A 671 1.84 9.19 -5.12
N GLN A 672 1.77 10.24 -5.91
CA GLN A 672 2.52 10.39 -7.15
C GLN A 672 3.02 11.83 -7.21
N TYR A 673 4.30 12.00 -7.50
CA TYR A 673 4.93 13.31 -7.54
C TYR A 673 5.76 13.52 -8.80
N ARG A 674 6.04 14.78 -9.12
CA ARG A 674 7.02 15.18 -10.13
C ARG A 674 7.71 16.48 -9.70
N LEU A 675 8.90 16.70 -10.23
CA LEU A 675 9.66 17.94 -10.04
C LEU A 675 9.95 18.55 -11.40
N LEU A 676 9.14 19.54 -11.80
CA LEU A 676 9.36 20.29 -13.02
C LEU A 676 10.69 21.07 -12.90
N GLY A 677 11.45 21.12 -13.96
CA GLY A 677 12.86 21.57 -13.93
C GLY A 677 13.87 20.42 -13.80
N PHE A 678 13.46 19.28 -13.24
CA PHE A 678 14.25 18.06 -13.14
C PHE A 678 13.67 16.92 -14.00
N ASN A 679 12.40 16.57 -13.79
CA ASN A 679 11.68 15.56 -14.57
C ASN A 679 10.22 15.98 -14.76
N LYS A 680 9.72 15.96 -16.00
CA LYS A 680 8.33 16.32 -16.33
C LYS A 680 7.33 15.19 -16.08
N ASN A 681 7.82 13.95 -16.02
CA ASN A 681 6.97 12.77 -15.85
C ASN A 681 6.61 12.55 -14.38
N TRP A 682 5.38 12.07 -14.14
CA TRP A 682 4.97 11.62 -12.83
C TRP A 682 5.76 10.36 -12.41
N SER A 683 6.09 10.28 -11.13
CA SER A 683 6.68 9.07 -10.53
C SER A 683 5.70 7.89 -10.61
N ASN A 684 6.15 6.69 -10.30
CA ASN A 684 5.24 5.59 -10.00
C ASN A 684 4.45 5.88 -8.71
N TRP A 685 3.26 5.28 -8.57
CA TRP A 685 2.50 5.35 -7.33
C TRP A 685 3.27 4.73 -6.18
N THR A 686 3.32 5.41 -5.05
CA THR A 686 4.06 5.00 -3.85
C THR A 686 3.25 5.29 -2.59
N SER A 687 3.41 4.47 -1.56
CA SER A 687 2.88 4.74 -0.21
C SER A 687 3.77 5.66 0.64
N LYS A 688 4.96 6.02 0.13
CA LYS A 688 5.86 6.93 0.84
C LYS A 688 5.29 8.34 0.85
N SER A 689 5.21 8.95 2.03
CA SER A 689 4.70 10.30 2.28
C SER A 689 5.79 11.37 2.27
N GLU A 690 6.97 11.04 1.76
CA GLU A 690 8.08 11.96 1.58
C GLU A 690 8.93 11.57 0.38
N VAL A 691 9.58 12.58 -0.18
CA VAL A 691 10.56 12.42 -1.25
C VAL A 691 11.81 13.21 -0.92
N TYR A 692 12.93 12.67 -1.34
CA TYR A 692 14.23 13.27 -1.18
C TYR A 692 14.88 13.47 -2.55
N PHE A 693 15.26 14.70 -2.87
CA PHE A 693 16.00 15.07 -4.06
C PHE A 693 17.41 15.44 -3.65
N GLU A 694 18.38 14.73 -4.17
CA GLU A 694 19.80 14.94 -3.86
C GLU A 694 20.49 15.69 -4.98
N ASN A 695 21.35 16.65 -4.60
CA ASN A 695 22.27 17.34 -5.49
C ASN A 695 21.58 17.96 -6.73
N LEU A 696 20.51 18.71 -6.49
CA LEU A 696 19.81 19.43 -7.54
C LEU A 696 20.71 20.54 -8.12
N SER A 697 20.74 20.65 -9.43
CA SER A 697 21.49 21.71 -10.10
C SER A 697 20.83 23.09 -9.87
N HIS A 698 21.56 24.17 -10.17
CA HIS A 698 20.95 25.50 -10.14
C HIS A 698 19.82 25.61 -11.17
N GLY A 699 18.69 26.21 -10.78
CA GLY A 699 17.52 26.32 -11.65
C GLY A 699 16.25 26.67 -10.91
N ILE A 700 15.15 26.75 -11.65
CA ILE A 700 13.81 26.95 -11.14
C ILE A 700 13.13 25.60 -11.13
N TYR A 701 12.51 25.25 -9.98
CA TYR A 701 11.85 23.99 -9.78
C TYR A 701 10.42 24.22 -9.29
N GLU A 702 9.51 23.39 -9.76
CA GLU A 702 8.15 23.29 -9.23
C GLU A 702 7.87 21.84 -8.89
N PHE A 703 7.70 21.57 -7.60
CA PHE A 703 7.29 20.27 -7.10
C PHE A 703 5.79 20.17 -7.15
N GLU A 704 5.28 19.09 -7.71
CA GLU A 704 3.86 18.77 -7.70
C GLU A 704 3.64 17.38 -7.13
N VAL A 705 2.61 17.25 -6.31
CA VAL A 705 2.20 15.97 -5.72
C VAL A 705 0.70 15.82 -5.75
N ARG A 706 0.24 14.60 -6.05
CA ARG A 706 -1.16 14.20 -6.04
C ARG A 706 -1.32 12.87 -5.35
N ALA A 707 -2.52 12.60 -4.85
CA ALA A 707 -2.81 11.38 -4.10
C ALA A 707 -4.06 10.68 -4.64
N LYS A 708 -4.18 9.40 -4.34
CA LYS A 708 -5.42 8.63 -4.46
C LYS A 708 -5.59 7.73 -3.24
N LEU A 709 -6.83 7.45 -2.87
CA LEU A 709 -7.20 6.49 -1.84
C LEU A 709 -7.68 5.21 -2.51
N GLY A 710 -6.93 4.14 -2.38
CA GLY A 710 -7.22 2.89 -3.10
C GLY A 710 -7.31 3.14 -4.61
N SER A 711 -8.47 2.78 -5.21
CA SER A 711 -8.79 3.00 -6.62
C SER A 711 -9.65 4.24 -6.89
N GLU A 712 -9.87 5.08 -5.88
CA GLU A 712 -10.71 6.27 -6.02
C GLU A 712 -10.09 7.32 -6.95
N LYS A 713 -10.88 8.38 -7.23
CA LYS A 713 -10.47 9.49 -8.08
C LYS A 713 -9.19 10.14 -7.56
N ILE A 714 -8.28 10.42 -8.47
CA ILE A 714 -7.03 11.13 -8.16
C ILE A 714 -7.35 12.54 -7.69
N SER A 715 -6.71 12.99 -6.60
CA SER A 715 -6.83 14.35 -6.08
C SER A 715 -6.29 15.38 -7.08
N ASN A 716 -6.72 16.64 -6.94
CA ASN A 716 -6.02 17.74 -7.57
C ASN A 716 -4.57 17.80 -7.04
N PRO A 717 -3.58 18.11 -7.89
CA PRO A 717 -2.21 18.28 -7.42
C PRO A 717 -2.06 19.52 -6.56
N VAL A 718 -1.16 19.46 -5.59
CA VAL A 718 -0.66 20.62 -4.83
C VAL A 718 0.77 20.86 -5.25
N SER A 719 1.13 22.14 -5.47
CA SER A 719 2.46 22.51 -5.94
C SER A 719 3.22 23.39 -4.93
N TYR A 720 4.55 23.36 -5.06
CA TYR A 720 5.47 24.25 -4.36
C TYR A 720 6.65 24.60 -5.27
N SER A 721 6.95 25.89 -5.39
CA SER A 721 8.02 26.38 -6.27
C SER A 721 9.21 26.88 -5.48
N PHE A 722 10.42 26.58 -5.97
CA PHE A 722 11.66 27.07 -5.38
C PHE A 722 12.74 27.25 -6.45
N THR A 723 13.76 28.02 -6.12
CA THR A 723 14.92 28.25 -7.00
C THR A 723 16.19 27.92 -6.24
N ILE A 724 17.12 27.27 -6.92
CA ILE A 724 18.50 27.10 -6.47
C ILE A 724 19.38 28.08 -7.25
N ALA A 725 20.05 28.96 -6.51
CA ALA A 725 20.90 30.00 -7.08
C ALA A 725 22.07 29.43 -7.87
N LYS A 726 22.55 30.16 -8.86
CA LYS A 726 23.76 29.80 -9.58
C LYS A 726 24.98 29.80 -8.65
N PRO A 727 25.91 28.85 -8.80
CA PRO A 727 27.17 28.85 -8.05
C PRO A 727 27.91 30.18 -8.31
N TRP A 728 28.70 30.61 -7.34
CA TRP A 728 29.38 31.90 -7.36
C TRP A 728 30.17 32.14 -8.68
N TYR A 729 30.76 31.05 -9.21
CA TYR A 729 31.57 31.14 -10.45
C TYR A 729 30.75 31.24 -11.74
N LEU A 730 29.42 30.95 -11.70
CA LEU A 730 28.48 31.16 -12.83
C LEU A 730 27.59 32.40 -12.65
N ARG A 731 27.74 33.13 -11.55
CA ARG A 731 27.02 34.41 -11.37
C ARG A 731 27.48 35.44 -12.42
N THR A 732 26.58 36.36 -12.79
CA THR A 732 26.84 37.39 -13.79
C THR A 732 28.05 38.22 -13.40
N SER A 733 28.23 38.53 -12.12
CA SER A 733 29.40 39.22 -11.58
C SER A 733 30.72 38.47 -11.85
N SER A 734 30.74 37.15 -11.65
CA SER A 734 31.92 36.32 -11.90
C SER A 734 32.23 36.21 -13.40
N LEU A 735 31.21 36.11 -14.26
CA LEU A 735 31.39 36.14 -15.71
C LEU A 735 31.98 37.47 -16.20
N VAL A 736 31.57 38.58 -15.58
CA VAL A 736 32.13 39.92 -15.86
C VAL A 736 33.61 39.97 -15.42
N ILE A 737 33.92 39.40 -14.22
CA ILE A 737 35.29 39.31 -13.73
C ILE A 737 36.14 38.45 -14.66
N TYR A 738 35.64 37.28 -15.09
CA TYR A 738 36.36 36.42 -16.06
C TYR A 738 36.61 37.15 -17.39
N PHE A 739 35.60 37.91 -17.85
CA PHE A 739 35.75 38.70 -19.06
C PHE A 739 36.89 39.72 -18.93
N PHE A 740 36.91 40.48 -17.80
CA PHE A 740 38.00 41.42 -17.56
C PHE A 740 39.35 40.75 -17.35
N PHE A 741 39.35 39.58 -16.66
CA PHE A 741 40.55 38.79 -16.47
C PHE A 741 41.10 38.27 -17.80
N ALA A 742 40.21 37.82 -18.71
CA ALA A 742 40.60 37.40 -20.05
C ALA A 742 41.21 38.57 -20.87
N ILE A 743 40.62 39.78 -20.78
CA ILE A 743 41.18 41.00 -21.42
C ILE A 743 42.54 41.31 -20.81
N LEU A 744 42.67 41.29 -19.49
CA LEU A 744 43.95 41.52 -18.82
C LEU A 744 45.01 40.51 -19.24
N LEU A 745 44.61 39.23 -19.33
CA LEU A 745 45.51 38.16 -19.81
C LEU A 745 45.96 38.41 -21.25
N LEU A 746 45.04 38.83 -22.13
CA LEU A 746 45.36 39.21 -23.51
C LEU A 746 46.31 40.41 -23.55
N ILE A 747 46.13 41.41 -22.70
CA ILE A 747 47.05 42.56 -22.57
C ILE A 747 48.42 42.08 -22.10
N ILE A 748 48.47 41.21 -21.07
CA ILE A 748 49.73 40.65 -20.55
C ILE A 748 50.46 39.87 -21.68
N ILE A 749 49.70 38.99 -22.37
CA ILE A 749 50.25 38.22 -23.48
C ILE A 749 50.80 39.17 -24.57
N ASN A 750 50.04 40.24 -24.88
CA ASN A 750 50.49 41.24 -25.88
C ASN A 750 51.75 41.95 -25.40
N ILE A 751 51.81 42.36 -24.10
CA ILE A 751 53.03 42.99 -23.54
C ILE A 751 54.20 42.01 -23.56
N LEU A 752 53.98 40.74 -23.13
CA LEU A 752 55.02 39.71 -23.18
C LEU A 752 55.50 39.44 -24.63
N HIS A 753 54.54 39.40 -25.56
CA HIS A 753 54.81 39.20 -26.97
C HIS A 753 55.58 40.38 -27.53
N ARG A 754 55.20 41.63 -27.23
CA ARG A 754 55.98 42.84 -27.60
C ARG A 754 57.38 42.84 -27.01
N ASN A 755 57.50 42.49 -25.71
CA ASN A 755 58.78 42.39 -25.02
C ASN A 755 59.65 41.28 -25.59
N TYR A 756 59.05 40.12 -25.94
CA TYR A 756 59.72 38.99 -26.58
C TYR A 756 60.21 39.40 -27.96
N PHE A 757 59.40 40.10 -28.79
CA PHE A 757 59.82 40.55 -30.11
C PHE A 757 60.86 41.65 -30.02
N LYS A 758 60.75 42.62 -29.05
CA LYS A 758 61.80 43.56 -28.81
C LYS A 758 63.17 42.90 -28.48
N SER A 759 63.09 41.99 -27.52
CA SER A 759 64.27 41.21 -27.12
C SER A 759 64.81 40.34 -28.26
N LYS A 760 63.91 39.79 -29.08
CA LYS A 760 64.30 39.00 -30.27
C LYS A 760 64.94 39.88 -31.39
N GLN A 761 64.37 41.08 -31.60
CA GLN A 761 64.96 42.05 -32.53
C GLN A 761 66.37 42.52 -32.12
N GLU A 762 66.58 42.78 -30.84
CA GLU A 762 67.88 43.11 -30.27
C GLU A 762 68.89 41.93 -30.37
N LYS A 763 68.37 40.70 -30.19
CA LYS A 763 69.20 39.46 -30.35
C LYS A 763 69.50 39.18 -31.85
N ILE A 764 68.52 39.44 -32.75
CA ILE A 764 68.68 39.23 -34.19
C ILE A 764 69.62 40.22 -34.77
N LEU A 765 69.68 41.50 -34.27
CA LEU A 765 70.67 42.45 -34.66
C LEU A 765 72.11 42.01 -34.28
N LYS A 766 72.24 41.41 -33.07
CA LYS A 766 73.53 40.88 -32.59
C LYS A 766 73.91 39.53 -33.21
N GLN A 767 72.93 38.76 -33.71
CA GLN A 767 73.20 37.48 -34.37
C GLN A 767 73.45 37.62 -35.85
N LYS A 768 72.91 38.63 -36.53
CA LYS A 768 73.25 38.88 -37.97
C LYS A 768 74.71 39.16 -38.20
N GLU A 769 75.41 39.64 -37.21
CA GLU A 769 76.91 39.81 -37.31
C GLU A 769 77.66 38.49 -37.07
N LYS A 770 77.07 37.47 -36.45
CA LYS A 770 77.70 36.16 -36.18
C LYS A 770 77.27 35.07 -37.16
N GLU A 771 76.12 35.22 -37.82
CA GLU A 771 75.49 34.18 -38.63
C GLU A 771 75.99 34.04 -40.07
N LEU A 772 76.81 34.92 -40.45
CA LEU A 772 77.50 34.78 -41.76
C LEU A 772 78.64 33.72 -41.77
N GLU A 773 79.08 33.33 -40.63
CA GLU A 773 80.21 32.38 -40.47
C GLU A 773 79.86 30.93 -40.17
N ILE A 774 78.55 30.66 -39.67
CA ILE A 774 78.17 29.31 -39.23
C ILE A 774 77.19 28.61 -40.20
N LYS A 775 76.67 29.31 -41.18
CA LYS A 775 75.60 28.83 -42.05
C LYS A 775 75.98 27.75 -43.09
N GLN A 776 77.15 27.17 -43.00
CA GLN A 776 77.51 26.09 -43.89
C GLN A 776 77.60 24.70 -43.26
N LEU A 777 77.38 24.55 -41.93
CA LEU A 777 77.63 23.27 -41.29
C LEU A 777 76.38 22.62 -40.58
N GLU A 778 75.25 23.27 -40.50
CA GLU A 778 74.11 22.74 -39.72
C GLU A 778 72.91 22.31 -40.56
N ASN A 779 72.95 22.31 -41.85
CA ASN A 779 71.80 21.95 -42.70
C ASN A 779 71.57 20.41 -42.81
N GLU A 780 72.35 19.57 -42.28
CA GLU A 780 72.19 18.13 -42.48
C GLU A 780 71.64 17.36 -41.21
N GLN A 781 71.63 17.92 -40.02
CA GLN A 781 71.20 17.22 -38.81
C GLN A 781 69.78 17.51 -38.39
N GLN A 782 69.13 18.50 -38.81
CA GLN A 782 67.78 18.86 -38.31
C GLN A 782 66.62 18.18 -39.05
N LEU A 783 66.85 17.53 -40.15
CA LEU A 783 65.78 16.91 -40.95
C LEU A 783 65.33 15.55 -40.39
N MET A 784 66.05 14.98 -39.45
CA MET A 784 65.72 13.64 -38.89
C MET A 784 65.01 13.61 -37.54
N HIS A 785 64.99 14.74 -36.83
CA HIS A 785 64.38 14.77 -35.50
C HIS A 785 62.87 15.17 -35.52
N PHE A 786 62.40 15.87 -36.55
CA PHE A 786 61.02 16.29 -36.68
C PHE A 786 60.07 15.21 -37.18
N LYS A 787 60.57 14.17 -37.80
CA LYS A 787 59.74 13.06 -38.28
C LYS A 787 59.25 12.09 -37.20
N ASN A 788 59.86 12.06 -36.04
CA ASN A 788 59.52 11.10 -34.99
C ASN A 788 58.49 11.62 -33.98
N LEU A 789 58.30 12.93 -33.86
CA LEU A 789 57.28 13.51 -32.94
C LEU A 789 55.87 13.62 -33.54
N ASP A 790 55.76 13.70 -34.86
CA ASP A 790 54.45 13.75 -35.56
C ASP A 790 53.79 12.36 -35.65
N LEU A 791 54.58 11.28 -35.67
CA LEU A 791 54.04 9.92 -35.74
C LEU A 791 53.36 9.48 -34.45
N GLN A 792 53.76 10.00 -33.29
CA GLN A 792 53.17 9.60 -32.01
C GLN A 792 51.82 10.29 -31.74
N LYS A 793 51.65 11.53 -32.24
CA LYS A 793 50.34 12.25 -32.16
C LYS A 793 49.29 11.69 -33.11
N ASP A 794 49.72 11.16 -34.25
CA ASP A 794 48.82 10.53 -35.22
C ASP A 794 48.26 9.18 -34.73
N ILE A 795 49.01 8.45 -33.93
CA ILE A 795 48.56 7.18 -33.34
C ILE A 795 47.46 7.40 -32.30
N ASP A 796 47.59 8.40 -31.42
CA ASP A 796 46.59 8.72 -30.39
C ASP A 796 45.31 9.33 -30.99
N SER A 797 45.43 10.09 -32.07
CA SER A 797 44.28 10.61 -32.84
C SER A 797 43.49 9.49 -33.51
N LYS A 798 44.20 8.54 -34.12
CA LYS A 798 43.61 7.41 -34.84
C LYS A 798 42.95 6.40 -33.91
N ASN A 799 43.46 6.20 -32.70
CA ASN A 799 42.84 5.35 -31.68
C ASN A 799 41.52 5.95 -31.15
N ARG A 800 41.44 7.30 -31.02
CA ARG A 800 40.21 8.02 -30.68
C ARG A 800 39.16 7.94 -31.78
N GLU A 801 39.58 8.05 -33.02
CA GLU A 801 38.71 7.99 -34.21
C GLU A 801 38.12 6.58 -34.39
N LEU A 802 38.89 5.55 -34.10
CA LEU A 802 38.43 4.15 -34.10
C LEU A 802 37.39 3.86 -32.98
N GLY A 803 37.62 4.40 -31.79
CA GLY A 803 36.70 4.29 -30.69
C GLY A 803 35.35 4.95 -30.98
N LEU A 804 35.33 6.15 -31.57
CA LEU A 804 34.13 6.87 -31.98
C LEU A 804 33.41 6.18 -33.13
N SER A 805 34.11 5.60 -34.08
CA SER A 805 33.56 4.85 -35.20
C SER A 805 32.87 3.57 -34.74
N THR A 806 33.47 2.87 -33.76
CA THR A 806 32.90 1.67 -33.17
C THR A 806 31.61 2.00 -32.39
N MET A 807 31.57 3.11 -31.66
CA MET A 807 30.42 3.58 -30.91
C MET A 807 29.25 4.00 -31.81
N ASN A 808 29.57 4.58 -32.97
CA ASN A 808 28.59 4.97 -34.00
C ASN A 808 27.98 3.72 -34.68
N LEU A 809 28.75 2.67 -34.89
CA LEU A 809 28.25 1.40 -35.43
C LEU A 809 27.30 0.70 -34.46
N ILE A 810 27.59 0.73 -33.16
CA ILE A 810 26.72 0.18 -32.12
C ILE A 810 25.38 0.91 -32.10
N LYS A 811 25.38 2.24 -32.06
CA LYS A 811 24.16 3.08 -32.04
C LYS A 811 23.34 2.90 -33.33
N ARG A 812 23.98 2.77 -34.48
CA ARG A 812 23.29 2.55 -35.75
C ARG A 812 22.61 1.19 -35.82
N ASN A 813 23.26 0.15 -35.31
CA ASN A 813 22.71 -1.21 -35.30
C ASN A 813 21.58 -1.36 -34.27
N GLU A 814 21.63 -0.69 -33.09
CA GLU A 814 20.55 -0.60 -32.14
C GLU A 814 19.32 0.14 -32.70
N LEU A 815 19.53 1.26 -33.39
CA LEU A 815 18.46 2.03 -34.04
C LEU A 815 17.77 1.20 -35.13
N LEU A 816 18.52 0.54 -35.97
CA LEU A 816 18.01 -0.30 -37.06
C LEU A 816 17.28 -1.55 -36.51
N GLY A 817 17.78 -2.11 -35.41
CA GLY A 817 17.13 -3.21 -34.68
C GLY A 817 15.77 -2.81 -34.09
N THR A 818 15.68 -1.59 -33.56
CA THR A 818 14.44 -1.01 -33.00
C THR A 818 13.43 -0.74 -34.12
N ILE A 819 13.85 -0.14 -35.21
CA ILE A 819 13.00 0.12 -36.40
C ILE A 819 12.47 -1.19 -36.99
N LYS A 820 13.29 -2.23 -37.07
CA LYS A 820 12.86 -3.56 -37.52
C LYS A 820 11.80 -4.16 -36.60
N LYS A 821 11.89 -3.96 -35.28
CA LYS A 821 10.95 -4.47 -34.28
C LYS A 821 9.61 -3.74 -34.36
N GLU A 822 9.63 -2.44 -34.52
CA GLU A 822 8.44 -1.58 -34.64
C GLU A 822 7.67 -1.85 -35.95
N LEU A 823 8.35 -2.06 -37.04
CA LEU A 823 7.76 -2.34 -38.36
C LEU A 823 7.20 -3.77 -38.49
N GLY A 824 7.68 -4.70 -37.67
CA GLY A 824 7.20 -6.08 -37.64
C GLY A 824 5.80 -6.25 -37.04
N GLY A 825 5.28 -5.21 -36.39
CA GLY A 825 3.95 -5.20 -35.72
C GLY A 825 2.79 -4.60 -36.55
N THR A 826 3.03 -4.04 -37.73
CA THR A 826 1.99 -3.32 -38.51
C THR A 826 1.51 -4.13 -39.74
N LYS A 827 0.21 -4.31 -39.77
CA LYS A 827 -0.49 -5.07 -40.86
C LYS A 827 -0.79 -4.17 -42.07
N LYS A 828 0.19 -3.97 -42.95
CA LYS A 828 -0.10 -3.76 -44.40
C LYS A 828 1.15 -4.18 -45.17
N ILE A 829 0.94 -5.13 -46.09
CA ILE A 829 1.92 -6.14 -46.42
C ILE A 829 2.88 -5.81 -47.58
N GLU A 830 2.69 -4.80 -48.41
CA GLU A 830 3.54 -4.58 -49.57
C GLU A 830 4.64 -3.52 -49.44
N ASP A 831 4.39 -2.47 -48.72
CA ASP A 831 5.40 -1.41 -48.55
C ASP A 831 6.45 -1.70 -47.46
N ILE A 832 6.09 -2.55 -46.48
CA ILE A 832 6.94 -2.90 -45.32
C ILE A 832 8.02 -3.93 -45.71
N SER A 833 7.72 -4.82 -46.62
CA SER A 833 8.67 -5.87 -47.10
C SER A 833 9.95 -5.27 -47.71
N ASN A 834 9.81 -4.19 -48.46
CA ASN A 834 10.96 -3.52 -49.10
C ASN A 834 11.83 -2.72 -48.09
N VAL A 835 11.17 -2.14 -47.06
CA VAL A 835 11.88 -1.43 -45.98
C VAL A 835 12.61 -2.43 -45.08
N ILE A 836 11.98 -3.56 -44.79
CA ILE A 836 12.61 -4.65 -44.00
C ILE A 836 13.79 -5.27 -44.77
N LYS A 837 13.69 -5.43 -46.09
CA LYS A 837 14.79 -5.88 -46.94
C LYS A 837 15.94 -4.87 -46.99
N LEU A 838 15.64 -3.60 -47.10
CA LEU A 838 16.64 -2.52 -47.06
C LEU A 838 17.34 -2.44 -45.68
N ILE A 839 16.61 -2.60 -44.61
CA ILE A 839 17.19 -2.66 -43.27
C ILE A 839 18.01 -3.93 -43.07
N ASN A 840 17.56 -5.08 -43.54
CA ASN A 840 18.30 -6.34 -43.46
C ASN A 840 19.59 -6.31 -44.29
N ASN A 841 19.57 -5.63 -45.44
CA ASN A 841 20.77 -5.45 -46.31
C ASN A 841 21.79 -4.50 -45.69
N ASN A 842 21.34 -3.52 -44.89
CA ASN A 842 22.23 -2.60 -44.16
C ASN A 842 22.66 -3.12 -42.77
N LEU A 843 22.10 -4.22 -42.30
CA LEU A 843 22.54 -4.93 -41.09
C LEU A 843 23.57 -6.03 -41.38
N ASN A 844 23.90 -6.26 -42.64
CA ASN A 844 24.85 -7.32 -42.98
C ASN A 844 26.30 -6.94 -42.63
N THR A 845 26.76 -7.59 -41.60
CA THR A 845 28.02 -7.38 -40.88
C THR A 845 29.30 -7.84 -41.60
N SER A 846 29.19 -8.38 -42.84
CA SER A 846 30.37 -8.95 -43.51
C SER A 846 31.33 -7.88 -44.08
N ASP A 847 30.79 -6.81 -44.63
CA ASP A 847 31.62 -5.75 -45.24
C ASP A 847 32.10 -4.72 -44.22
N ASP A 848 31.28 -4.44 -43.21
CA ASP A 848 31.69 -3.57 -42.09
C ASP A 848 32.86 -4.20 -41.29
N TRP A 849 32.91 -5.53 -41.20
CA TRP A 849 34.00 -6.20 -40.54
C TRP A 849 35.32 -6.11 -41.30
N LYS A 850 35.30 -6.21 -42.61
CA LYS A 850 36.53 -6.10 -43.41
C LYS A 850 37.16 -4.71 -43.32
N LEU A 851 36.32 -3.67 -43.39
CA LEU A 851 36.74 -2.27 -43.19
C LEU A 851 37.32 -2.06 -41.78
N PHE A 852 36.66 -2.59 -40.77
CA PHE A 852 37.12 -2.50 -39.39
C PHE A 852 38.41 -3.30 -39.15
N GLU A 853 38.52 -4.53 -39.71
CA GLU A 853 39.72 -5.35 -39.59
C GLU A 853 40.93 -4.67 -40.26
N GLU A 854 40.72 -4.01 -41.38
CA GLU A 854 41.76 -3.27 -42.11
C GLU A 854 42.22 -2.04 -41.32
N ALA A 855 41.27 -1.28 -40.79
CA ALA A 855 41.56 -0.13 -39.91
C ALA A 855 42.29 -0.55 -38.63
N PHE A 856 41.86 -1.66 -38.01
CA PHE A 856 42.49 -2.19 -36.80
C PHE A 856 43.88 -2.75 -37.06
N LYS A 857 44.10 -3.44 -38.16
CA LYS A 857 45.46 -3.90 -38.59
C LYS A 857 46.42 -2.77 -38.81
N ASN A 858 45.93 -1.62 -39.26
CA ASN A 858 46.77 -0.42 -39.47
C ASN A 858 47.12 0.28 -38.16
N THR A 859 46.29 0.10 -37.13
CA THR A 859 46.43 0.77 -35.81
C THR A 859 47.22 -0.08 -34.81
N ASP A 860 46.99 -1.39 -34.77
CA ASP A 860 47.72 -2.33 -33.91
C ASP A 860 48.31 -3.49 -34.75
N LYS A 861 49.40 -3.16 -35.49
CA LYS A 861 50.04 -4.08 -36.43
C LYS A 861 50.70 -5.29 -35.78
N GLY A 862 50.98 -5.23 -34.49
CA GLY A 862 51.61 -6.30 -33.71
C GLY A 862 50.63 -7.34 -33.18
N PHE A 863 49.45 -6.90 -32.72
CA PHE A 863 48.49 -7.73 -32.00
C PHE A 863 48.01 -8.94 -32.79
N MET A 864 47.52 -8.73 -34.02
CA MET A 864 46.96 -9.83 -34.83
C MET A 864 48.03 -10.85 -35.24
N LYS A 865 49.29 -10.40 -35.44
CA LYS A 865 50.40 -11.28 -35.77
C LYS A 865 50.85 -12.09 -34.57
N LYS A 866 50.92 -11.45 -33.41
CA LYS A 866 51.27 -12.10 -32.10
C LYS A 866 50.22 -13.09 -31.69
N LEU A 867 48.95 -12.71 -31.77
CA LEU A 867 47.82 -13.60 -31.41
C LEU A 867 47.76 -14.87 -32.26
N LYS A 868 48.02 -14.76 -33.60
CA LYS A 868 48.06 -15.93 -34.50
C LYS A 868 49.29 -16.78 -34.29
N SER A 869 50.42 -16.24 -33.85
CA SER A 869 51.64 -17.01 -33.60
C SER A 869 51.53 -17.79 -32.28
N GLU A 870 50.88 -17.25 -31.27
CA GLU A 870 50.71 -17.90 -29.97
C GLU A 870 49.56 -18.89 -29.95
N HIS A 871 48.49 -18.64 -30.75
CA HIS A 871 47.28 -19.44 -30.80
C HIS A 871 46.90 -19.80 -32.24
N THR A 872 47.52 -20.81 -32.81
CA THR A 872 47.31 -21.23 -34.21
C THR A 872 45.93 -21.80 -34.53
N ASN A 873 45.16 -22.22 -33.51
CA ASN A 873 43.86 -22.89 -33.67
C ASN A 873 42.63 -21.95 -33.67
N LEU A 874 42.84 -20.61 -33.72
CA LEU A 874 41.75 -19.66 -33.70
C LEU A 874 41.11 -19.45 -35.07
N THR A 875 39.81 -19.53 -35.16
CA THR A 875 39.05 -19.25 -36.39
C THR A 875 38.87 -17.73 -36.59
N SER A 876 38.45 -17.31 -37.79
CA SER A 876 38.17 -15.91 -38.10
C SER A 876 37.19 -15.27 -37.12
N ASN A 877 36.17 -16.00 -36.66
CA ASN A 877 35.20 -15.54 -35.66
C ASN A 877 35.81 -15.44 -34.26
N ASP A 878 36.79 -16.31 -33.94
CA ASP A 878 37.51 -16.21 -32.66
C ASP A 878 38.44 -14.99 -32.68
N LEU A 879 39.09 -14.70 -33.79
CA LEU A 879 39.93 -13.54 -33.97
C LEU A 879 39.13 -12.23 -33.91
N ARG A 880 37.96 -12.23 -34.51
CA ARG A 880 37.01 -11.10 -34.41
C ARG A 880 36.60 -10.82 -32.96
N LEU A 881 36.32 -11.86 -32.18
CA LEU A 881 36.02 -11.72 -30.75
C LEU A 881 37.25 -11.20 -29.97
N CYS A 882 38.47 -11.67 -30.28
CA CYS A 882 39.71 -11.17 -29.66
C CYS A 882 39.93 -9.68 -29.94
N THR A 883 39.63 -9.23 -31.17
CA THR A 883 39.77 -7.83 -31.55
C THR A 883 38.84 -6.92 -30.74
N TYR A 884 37.59 -7.35 -30.55
CA TYR A 884 36.67 -6.61 -29.71
C TYR A 884 37.06 -6.59 -28.23
N LEU A 885 37.61 -7.71 -27.73
CA LEU A 885 38.17 -7.78 -26.37
C LEU A 885 39.41 -6.91 -26.20
N ARG A 886 40.26 -6.79 -27.24
CA ARG A 886 41.42 -5.89 -27.28
C ARG A 886 41.01 -4.40 -27.19
N LEU A 887 39.85 -4.05 -27.74
CA LEU A 887 39.25 -2.72 -27.58
C LEU A 887 38.50 -2.55 -26.24
N ASN A 888 38.62 -3.50 -25.32
CA ASN A 888 38.02 -3.53 -24.00
C ASN A 888 36.49 -3.44 -23.99
N LEU A 889 35.83 -3.97 -25.03
CA LEU A 889 34.37 -4.01 -25.13
C LEU A 889 33.79 -5.11 -24.24
N SER A 890 32.72 -4.78 -23.52
CA SER A 890 31.97 -5.71 -22.67
C SER A 890 31.13 -6.68 -23.51
N SER A 891 30.71 -7.81 -22.94
CA SER A 891 29.86 -8.77 -23.62
C SER A 891 28.52 -8.18 -24.08
N LYS A 892 28.01 -7.12 -23.41
CA LYS A 892 26.82 -6.37 -23.82
C LYS A 892 27.05 -5.56 -25.10
N GLU A 893 28.24 -5.00 -25.27
CA GLU A 893 28.63 -4.21 -26.43
C GLU A 893 29.05 -5.10 -27.61
N ILE A 894 29.62 -6.25 -27.33
CA ILE A 894 30.03 -7.26 -28.35
C ILE A 894 28.80 -7.98 -28.95
N ALA A 895 27.75 -8.22 -28.19
CA ALA A 895 26.57 -8.93 -28.62
C ALA A 895 25.94 -8.35 -29.90
N PRO A 896 25.65 -7.03 -29.96
CA PRO A 896 25.11 -6.41 -31.16
C PRO A 896 26.09 -6.39 -32.35
N LEU A 897 27.42 -6.29 -32.10
CA LEU A 897 28.45 -6.29 -33.13
C LEU A 897 28.61 -7.68 -33.80
N LEU A 898 28.27 -8.72 -33.10
CA LEU A 898 28.27 -10.10 -33.61
C LEU A 898 26.89 -10.60 -34.03
N ASN A 899 25.85 -9.79 -33.80
CA ASN A 899 24.43 -10.10 -34.03
C ASN A 899 23.99 -11.40 -33.34
N ILE A 900 24.36 -11.56 -32.07
CA ILE A 900 24.03 -12.73 -31.22
C ILE A 900 23.60 -12.26 -29.84
N SER A 901 22.98 -13.13 -29.06
CA SER A 901 22.59 -12.81 -27.69
C SER A 901 23.81 -12.66 -26.77
N ILE A 902 23.67 -11.86 -25.73
CA ILE A 902 24.73 -11.67 -24.69
C ILE A 902 25.18 -13.04 -24.15
N ARG A 903 24.22 -13.93 -23.90
CA ARG A 903 24.51 -15.30 -23.45
C ARG A 903 25.33 -16.10 -24.46
N SER A 904 25.10 -15.88 -25.74
CA SER A 904 25.90 -16.50 -26.82
C SER A 904 27.32 -15.93 -26.89
N VAL A 905 27.51 -14.64 -26.58
CA VAL A 905 28.84 -14.04 -26.43
C VAL A 905 29.59 -14.67 -25.27
N GLU A 906 28.99 -14.83 -24.12
CA GLU A 906 29.61 -15.48 -22.96
C GLU A 906 30.01 -16.93 -23.25
N VAL A 907 29.16 -17.69 -23.92
CA VAL A 907 29.51 -19.03 -24.37
C VAL A 907 30.67 -19.02 -25.34
N LYS A 908 30.74 -18.04 -26.27
CA LYS A 908 31.88 -17.89 -27.18
C LYS A 908 33.17 -17.50 -26.44
N ARG A 909 33.11 -16.62 -25.46
CA ARG A 909 34.23 -16.25 -24.58
C ARG A 909 34.74 -17.46 -23.78
N TYR A 910 33.82 -18.25 -23.22
CA TYR A 910 34.18 -19.49 -22.55
C TYR A 910 34.88 -20.48 -23.49
N ARG A 911 34.36 -20.69 -24.72
CA ARG A 911 34.99 -21.57 -25.73
C ARG A 911 36.35 -21.04 -26.19
N LEU A 912 36.47 -19.72 -26.37
CA LEU A 912 37.71 -19.05 -26.76
C LEU A 912 38.79 -19.24 -25.69
N ARG A 913 38.40 -19.06 -24.42
CA ARG A 913 39.31 -19.30 -23.30
C ARG A 913 39.84 -20.74 -23.26
N LYS A 914 38.95 -21.70 -23.51
CA LYS A 914 39.33 -23.14 -23.59
C LYS A 914 40.26 -23.39 -24.77
N LYS A 915 40.05 -22.78 -25.91
CA LYS A 915 40.92 -22.91 -27.11
C LYS A 915 42.31 -22.30 -26.87
N MET A 916 42.40 -21.28 -26.04
CA MET A 916 43.66 -20.62 -25.70
C MET A 916 44.39 -21.28 -24.52
N ASN A 917 43.86 -22.38 -24.00
CA ASN A 917 44.36 -23.12 -22.84
C ASN A 917 44.64 -22.23 -21.59
N LEU A 918 43.81 -21.24 -21.36
CA LEU A 918 43.94 -20.35 -20.20
C LEU A 918 43.42 -21.04 -18.91
N PRO A 919 44.15 -20.96 -17.81
CA PRO A 919 43.72 -21.54 -16.53
C PRO A 919 42.45 -20.89 -16.01
N HIS A 920 41.72 -21.61 -15.12
CA HIS A 920 40.38 -21.17 -14.67
C HIS A 920 40.34 -19.78 -13.98
N GLU A 921 41.45 -19.38 -13.40
CA GLU A 921 41.57 -18.11 -12.67
C GLU A 921 42.03 -16.92 -13.53
N ALA A 922 42.50 -17.16 -14.75
CA ALA A 922 42.97 -16.07 -15.63
C ALA A 922 41.84 -15.39 -16.37
N SER A 923 41.76 -14.08 -16.32
CA SER A 923 40.76 -13.29 -17.09
C SER A 923 41.09 -13.29 -18.57
N LEU A 924 40.18 -13.77 -19.43
CA LEU A 924 40.36 -13.74 -20.88
C LEU A 924 40.59 -12.31 -21.41
N SER A 925 39.85 -11.34 -20.87
CA SER A 925 39.96 -9.94 -21.30
C SER A 925 41.34 -9.36 -20.95
N SER A 926 41.82 -9.61 -19.72
CA SER A 926 43.15 -9.15 -19.28
C SER A 926 44.25 -9.78 -20.14
N TYR A 927 44.16 -11.09 -20.40
CA TYR A 927 45.11 -11.78 -21.27
C TYR A 927 45.18 -11.19 -22.67
N ILE A 928 44.02 -10.91 -23.27
CA ILE A 928 43.92 -10.31 -24.61
C ILE A 928 44.46 -8.85 -24.64
N LEU A 929 44.35 -8.12 -23.54
CA LEU A 929 44.88 -6.78 -23.39
C LEU A 929 46.43 -6.74 -23.22
N GLU A 930 47.02 -7.84 -22.74
CA GLU A 930 48.47 -7.96 -22.56
C GLU A 930 49.22 -8.48 -23.80
N ILE A 931 48.50 -9.23 -24.68
CA ILE A 931 49.09 -9.66 -25.96
C ILE A 931 49.39 -8.45 -26.85
#